data_5065426f60d79b3c3a36e4f0fe0c829b
#
_entry.id   5065426f60d79b3c3a36e4f0fe0c829b
#
_cell.length_a   1.000
_cell.length_b   1.000
_cell.length_c   1.000
_cell.angle_alpha   90.00
_cell.angle_beta   90.00
_cell.angle_gamma   90.00
#
_symmetry.space_group_name_H-M   'P 1'
#
loop_
_entity.id
_entity.type
_entity.pdbx_description
1 polymer ?
#
loop_
_entity_poly.entity_id
_entity_poly.type
_entity_poly.pdbx_seq_one_letter_code
_entity_poly.pdbx_strand_id
1 'polypeptide(L)'
;MDPAAAATLFSSYVLKDGDTFLIANGSGDVIGESDGQFHNDTRILSRFVLTLGDSAPALLSSMVSRDNVFFVAHLTNRALPPLGGDATPHGLVHIKRTRFLCADRLFERVALTNYGQEAVRLTLAFDCDADFRDMFEVRGSHRAARGQSLPPHPREDGLTFGYVGLDGAPARASIVFSRAPRRMDDGRLMFDITLSTRARDELHLEVSADDNPPPATRARYRAAASVARTRMRRRQRRLSRVRSEAPLFNSWMERSRADLALLTSELDTGPYPYAGIPWFSTPFGRDAVITALQTLWLDPQLARGVLAFLAKNQAKEESSFMDASPGKIMHETRKGEMARLRELPFGLYYGGVDTTPLFLVLASEYARRTGDVAFIRGIWTELKAAAAWIERVCDANPLGLLDYARGEATGLANQGWKDSFDSVFHADGRSPQGPIALVEVQGYVFAAMRGMSRVALAVGEEETSKQWLWRSERIAEAVERHFWMESGFYGIAVDGENALCAIRASNPGHLLYMGLPKHARAQAVSTQLMSQDFFSGWGIRTLAVGEARYNPMSYHNGSVWPHDSALCAAGLARYGQREASVRLLRAAFEAAVGFDMRLPELFCGFPRVPGGAPVAYPVACLPQAWAAGSAFMSLQACLGIDIDGPAAEIVLDHPRLPAGVEELSIRNLTLGERRAHLVLKRMGDRVAVFVEGPDAAGVVARVRG
;
A
#
# COMPACT_ATOMS: atom_id res chain seq x y z
N MET A 1 14.26 14.22 -7.72
CA MET A 1 12.87 14.74 -7.74
C MET A 1 12.86 16.15 -7.18
N ASP A 2 12.21 17.08 -7.87
CA ASP A 2 12.10 18.46 -7.43
C ASP A 2 11.25 18.53 -6.14
N PRO A 3 11.73 19.14 -5.05
CA PRO A 3 10.96 19.31 -3.82
C PRO A 3 9.65 20.09 -4.00
N ALA A 4 9.52 20.91 -5.03
CA ALA A 4 8.30 21.66 -5.34
C ALA A 4 7.15 20.75 -5.80
N ALA A 5 7.45 19.65 -6.52
CA ALA A 5 6.44 18.65 -6.93
C ALA A 5 5.85 17.87 -5.74
N ALA A 6 6.57 17.82 -4.65
CA ALA A 6 6.27 17.01 -3.47
C ALA A 6 5.20 17.61 -2.55
N ALA A 7 5.08 18.93 -2.47
CA ALA A 7 4.04 19.59 -1.68
C ALA A 7 2.62 19.29 -2.19
N THR A 8 2.49 18.80 -3.42
CA THR A 8 1.22 18.57 -4.12
C THR A 8 0.53 17.27 -3.68
N LEU A 9 1.26 16.21 -3.29
CA LEU A 9 0.65 14.90 -2.98
C LEU A 9 -0.19 14.91 -1.70
N PHE A 10 0.24 15.61 -0.66
CA PHE A 10 -0.54 15.71 0.61
C PHE A 10 -1.79 16.59 0.48
N SER A 11 -1.86 17.47 -0.52
CA SER A 11 -3.04 18.25 -0.87
C SER A 11 -3.90 17.63 -1.96
N SER A 12 -3.53 16.44 -2.45
CA SER A 12 -4.18 15.75 -3.56
C SER A 12 -5.14 14.68 -3.09
N TYR A 13 -6.13 14.36 -3.91
CA TYR A 13 -7.10 13.32 -3.68
C TYR A 13 -6.88 12.16 -4.64
N VAL A 14 -7.09 10.96 -4.12
CA VAL A 14 -6.86 9.70 -4.84
C VAL A 14 -8.13 8.91 -4.98
N LEU A 15 -8.39 8.39 -6.18
CA LEU A 15 -9.42 7.38 -6.47
C LEU A 15 -8.76 6.20 -7.19
N LYS A 16 -9.27 4.97 -6.99
CA LYS A 16 -8.76 3.76 -7.67
C LYS A 16 -9.86 2.75 -7.91
N ASP A 17 -9.83 2.10 -9.06
CA ASP A 17 -10.55 0.84 -9.34
C ASP A 17 -9.74 0.01 -10.34
N GLY A 18 -9.39 -1.23 -9.97
CA GLY A 18 -8.52 -2.10 -10.79
C GLY A 18 -7.14 -1.50 -11.04
N ASP A 19 -6.74 -1.47 -12.30
CA ASP A 19 -5.46 -0.91 -12.78
C ASP A 19 -5.54 0.58 -13.11
N THR A 20 -6.69 1.21 -12.81
CA THR A 20 -6.91 2.63 -13.05
C THR A 20 -6.94 3.41 -11.73
N PHE A 21 -6.22 4.52 -11.69
CA PHE A 21 -6.30 5.47 -10.58
C PHE A 21 -6.23 6.91 -11.07
N LEU A 22 -6.78 7.81 -10.26
CA LEU A 22 -6.78 9.26 -10.48
C LEU A 22 -6.15 9.96 -9.31
N ILE A 23 -5.28 10.92 -9.59
CA ILE A 23 -4.79 11.91 -8.64
C ILE A 23 -5.22 13.28 -9.15
N ALA A 24 -5.83 14.08 -8.28
CA ALA A 24 -6.27 15.43 -8.60
C ALA A 24 -6.13 16.35 -7.37
N ASN A 25 -6.07 17.66 -7.60
CA ASN A 25 -6.01 18.64 -6.54
C ASN A 25 -7.36 18.84 -5.82
N GLY A 26 -7.42 19.71 -4.83
CA GLY A 26 -8.63 20.00 -4.03
C GLY A 26 -9.82 20.48 -4.86
N SER A 27 -9.62 21.13 -5.99
CA SER A 27 -10.69 21.54 -6.92
C SER A 27 -11.17 20.39 -7.81
N GLY A 28 -10.45 19.27 -7.80
CA GLY A 28 -10.66 18.15 -8.72
C GLY A 28 -9.97 18.37 -10.07
N ASP A 29 -9.00 19.26 -10.18
CA ASP A 29 -8.27 19.48 -11.41
C ASP A 29 -7.00 18.64 -11.47
N VAL A 30 -6.64 18.21 -12.67
CA VAL A 30 -5.38 17.60 -13.04
C VAL A 30 -4.57 18.67 -13.78
N ILE A 31 -3.35 18.96 -13.33
CA ILE A 31 -2.53 20.06 -13.84
C ILE A 31 -1.26 19.61 -14.59
N GLY A 32 -0.94 18.31 -14.55
CA GLY A 32 0.10 17.70 -15.39
C GLY A 32 1.46 17.50 -14.73
N GLU A 33 1.59 17.70 -13.42
CA GLU A 33 2.83 17.39 -12.66
C GLU A 33 2.93 15.88 -12.38
N SER A 34 2.78 15.48 -11.11
CA SER A 34 2.69 14.07 -10.72
C SER A 34 1.24 13.55 -10.66
N ASP A 35 0.26 14.40 -10.92
CA ASP A 35 -1.16 14.10 -10.98
C ASP A 35 -1.59 13.59 -12.36
N GLY A 36 -2.79 13.05 -12.45
CA GLY A 36 -3.33 12.49 -13.68
C GLY A 36 -4.29 11.34 -13.45
N GLN A 37 -4.91 10.90 -14.54
CA GLN A 37 -5.54 9.58 -14.60
C GLN A 37 -4.56 8.60 -15.25
N PHE A 38 -4.29 7.51 -14.55
CA PHE A 38 -3.38 6.46 -14.99
C PHE A 38 -4.16 5.18 -15.26
N HIS A 39 -3.79 4.47 -16.30
CA HIS A 39 -4.31 3.15 -16.64
C HIS A 39 -3.16 2.26 -17.10
N ASN A 40 -2.97 1.08 -16.50
CA ASN A 40 -1.89 0.15 -16.82
C ASN A 40 -0.50 0.84 -16.86
N ASP A 41 -0.13 1.56 -15.81
CA ASP A 41 1.12 2.33 -15.65
C ASP A 41 1.33 3.45 -16.69
N THR A 42 0.31 3.82 -17.47
CA THR A 42 0.35 4.91 -18.46
C THR A 42 -0.57 6.04 -18.04
N ARG A 43 -0.09 7.28 -18.08
CA ARG A 43 -0.90 8.47 -17.82
C ARG A 43 -1.76 8.81 -19.04
N ILE A 44 -3.04 8.48 -18.98
CA ILE A 44 -4.00 8.70 -20.07
C ILE A 44 -4.69 10.07 -20.01
N LEU A 45 -4.55 10.81 -18.92
CA LEU A 45 -5.07 12.18 -18.77
C LEU A 45 -4.04 12.98 -17.97
N SER A 46 -3.34 13.88 -18.62
CA SER A 46 -2.30 14.72 -18.02
C SER A 46 -2.79 16.12 -17.66
N ARG A 47 -3.91 16.56 -18.25
CA ARG A 47 -4.57 17.83 -17.95
C ARG A 47 -6.09 17.68 -17.99
N PHE A 48 -6.73 18.18 -16.94
CA PHE A 48 -8.19 18.25 -16.86
C PHE A 48 -8.60 19.35 -15.89
N VAL A 49 -8.74 20.56 -16.40
CA VAL A 49 -8.97 21.77 -15.61
C VAL A 49 -10.33 22.36 -15.96
N LEU A 50 -11.16 22.62 -14.95
CA LEU A 50 -12.47 23.25 -15.10
C LEU A 50 -12.35 24.76 -14.88
N THR A 51 -12.90 25.53 -15.85
CA THR A 51 -12.96 26.99 -15.75
C THR A 51 -14.39 27.50 -16.03
N LEU A 52 -14.68 28.70 -15.55
CA LEU A 52 -15.84 29.51 -15.91
C LEU A 52 -15.35 30.70 -16.73
N GLY A 53 -15.66 30.72 -18.02
CA GLY A 53 -14.93 31.58 -18.96
C GLY A 53 -13.44 31.25 -18.89
N ASP A 54 -12.61 32.25 -18.58
CA ASP A 54 -11.15 32.08 -18.43
C ASP A 54 -10.71 32.04 -16.94
N SER A 55 -11.65 31.99 -16.00
CA SER A 55 -11.37 32.05 -14.58
C SER A 55 -11.56 30.70 -13.88
N ALA A 56 -10.58 30.26 -13.09
CA ALA A 56 -10.77 29.12 -12.22
C ALA A 56 -11.78 29.45 -11.11
N PRO A 57 -12.77 28.57 -10.84
CA PRO A 57 -13.71 28.79 -9.73
C PRO A 57 -12.98 28.73 -8.38
N ALA A 58 -13.52 29.41 -7.37
CA ALA A 58 -12.99 29.38 -6.02
C ALA A 58 -13.42 28.12 -5.29
N LEU A 59 -12.46 27.41 -4.67
CA LEU A 59 -12.73 26.24 -3.84
C LEU A 59 -13.37 26.66 -2.51
N LEU A 60 -14.49 26.04 -2.15
CA LEU A 60 -15.14 26.18 -0.84
C LEU A 60 -14.76 25.03 0.09
N SER A 61 -14.89 23.80 -0.40
CA SER A 61 -14.48 22.59 0.33
C SER A 61 -14.35 21.40 -0.61
N SER A 62 -13.55 20.41 -0.21
CA SER A 62 -13.48 19.14 -0.91
C SER A 62 -13.19 17.99 0.03
N MET A 63 -13.57 16.79 -0.36
CA MET A 63 -13.34 15.58 0.41
C MET A 63 -13.44 14.32 -0.44
N VAL A 64 -12.78 13.26 0.00
CA VAL A 64 -13.07 11.89 -0.42
C VAL A 64 -14.02 11.26 0.61
N SER A 65 -15.07 10.56 0.13
CA SER A 65 -16.01 9.86 1.02
C SER A 65 -15.25 8.86 1.92
N ARG A 66 -15.82 8.59 3.11
CA ARG A 66 -15.18 7.68 4.09
C ARG A 66 -14.89 6.27 3.54
N ASP A 67 -15.65 5.85 2.54
CA ASP A 67 -15.47 4.57 1.85
C ASP A 67 -14.52 4.64 0.65
N ASN A 68 -13.84 5.76 0.43
CA ASN A 68 -12.93 6.03 -0.69
C ASN A 68 -13.56 5.92 -2.10
N VAL A 69 -14.89 5.93 -2.23
CA VAL A 69 -15.56 5.78 -3.54
C VAL A 69 -15.66 7.09 -4.29
N PHE A 70 -16.09 8.17 -3.58
CA PHE A 70 -16.40 9.44 -4.21
C PHE A 70 -15.47 10.55 -3.77
N PHE A 71 -14.94 11.28 -4.72
CA PHE A 71 -14.43 12.63 -4.50
C PHE A 71 -15.54 13.64 -4.73
N VAL A 72 -15.66 14.63 -3.85
CA VAL A 72 -16.62 15.73 -3.96
C VAL A 72 -15.88 17.04 -3.73
N ALA A 73 -16.04 17.99 -4.65
CA ALA A 73 -15.61 19.37 -4.47
C ALA A 73 -16.80 20.31 -4.59
N HIS A 74 -16.85 21.28 -3.70
CA HIS A 74 -17.77 22.42 -3.71
C HIS A 74 -16.99 23.66 -4.09
N LEU A 75 -17.40 24.31 -5.17
CA LEU A 75 -16.76 25.48 -5.75
C LEU A 75 -17.80 26.59 -5.94
N THR A 76 -17.32 27.82 -6.14
CA THR A 76 -18.18 28.94 -6.51
C THR A 76 -17.51 29.79 -7.57
N ASN A 77 -18.31 30.56 -8.34
CA ASN A 77 -17.78 31.47 -9.34
C ASN A 77 -17.02 32.63 -8.70
N ARG A 78 -15.94 33.05 -9.34
CA ARG A 78 -15.38 34.41 -9.17
C ARG A 78 -16.27 35.39 -9.94
N ALA A 79 -16.05 36.70 -9.80
CA ALA A 79 -16.73 37.68 -10.65
C ALA A 79 -16.47 37.35 -12.13
N LEU A 80 -17.53 37.23 -12.91
CA LEU A 80 -17.46 36.87 -14.34
C LEU A 80 -17.78 38.08 -15.19
N PRO A 81 -17.10 38.27 -16.33
CA PRO A 81 -17.46 39.30 -17.30
C PRO A 81 -18.83 39.03 -17.88
N PRO A 82 -19.55 40.05 -18.36
CA PRO A 82 -20.84 39.88 -18.99
C PRO A 82 -20.75 39.05 -20.25
N LEU A 83 -21.66 38.05 -20.39
CA LEU A 83 -21.80 37.23 -21.60
C LEU A 83 -23.18 37.49 -22.19
N GLY A 84 -23.35 38.66 -22.81
CA GLY A 84 -24.62 39.12 -23.33
C GLY A 84 -25.67 39.52 -22.28
N GLY A 85 -25.23 39.93 -21.08
CA GLY A 85 -26.04 40.37 -19.95
C GLY A 85 -25.18 41.10 -18.91
N ASP A 86 -25.69 41.37 -17.71
CA ASP A 86 -24.95 41.99 -16.61
C ASP A 86 -23.85 41.10 -16.09
N ALA A 87 -22.80 41.71 -15.50
CA ALA A 87 -21.70 40.97 -14.88
C ALA A 87 -22.20 40.12 -13.71
N THR A 88 -21.80 38.86 -13.64
CA THR A 88 -22.13 37.94 -12.55
C THR A 88 -21.18 38.18 -11.35
N PRO A 89 -21.69 38.69 -10.22
CA PRO A 89 -20.87 38.85 -9.03
C PRO A 89 -20.29 37.53 -8.49
N HIS A 90 -19.23 37.63 -7.66
CA HIS A 90 -18.66 36.50 -6.97
C HIS A 90 -19.69 35.80 -6.05
N GLY A 91 -19.66 34.47 -6.01
CA GLY A 91 -20.37 33.70 -4.99
C GLY A 91 -21.85 33.41 -5.30
N LEU A 92 -22.34 33.68 -6.51
CA LEU A 92 -23.74 33.43 -6.89
C LEU A 92 -24.00 32.04 -7.45
N VAL A 93 -23.02 31.45 -8.14
CA VAL A 93 -23.15 30.13 -8.75
C VAL A 93 -22.36 29.10 -7.92
N HIS A 94 -23.08 28.16 -7.33
CA HIS A 94 -22.46 27.01 -6.68
C HIS A 94 -22.21 25.90 -7.69
N ILE A 95 -21.01 25.35 -7.68
CA ILE A 95 -20.57 24.25 -8.55
C ILE A 95 -20.22 23.06 -7.66
N LYS A 96 -20.86 21.93 -7.92
CA LYS A 96 -20.55 20.67 -7.23
C LYS A 96 -19.99 19.66 -8.22
N ARG A 97 -18.72 19.31 -8.06
CA ARG A 97 -18.07 18.20 -8.79
C ARG A 97 -18.19 16.93 -7.96
N THR A 98 -18.58 15.83 -8.59
CA THR A 98 -18.63 14.52 -7.93
C THR A 98 -18.05 13.48 -8.88
N ARG A 99 -16.95 12.82 -8.45
CA ARG A 99 -16.20 11.86 -9.24
C ARG A 99 -16.09 10.52 -8.56
N PHE A 100 -15.95 9.47 -9.37
CA PHE A 100 -15.56 8.13 -8.93
C PHE A 100 -15.01 7.33 -10.11
N LEU A 101 -14.26 6.27 -9.81
CA LEU A 101 -13.81 5.28 -10.80
C LEU A 101 -14.69 4.03 -10.75
N CYS A 102 -14.98 3.45 -11.91
CA CYS A 102 -15.69 2.19 -12.05
C CYS A 102 -15.36 1.55 -13.39
N ALA A 103 -14.90 0.29 -13.37
CA ALA A 103 -14.57 -0.49 -14.57
C ALA A 103 -13.64 0.29 -15.52
N ASP A 104 -12.50 0.71 -14.98
CA ASP A 104 -11.43 1.45 -15.68
C ASP A 104 -11.83 2.81 -16.28
N ARG A 105 -12.95 3.37 -15.82
CA ARG A 105 -13.46 4.66 -16.28
C ARG A 105 -13.62 5.63 -15.13
N LEU A 106 -13.29 6.90 -15.39
CA LEU A 106 -13.67 8.02 -14.55
C LEU A 106 -15.09 8.46 -14.94
N PHE A 107 -15.94 8.60 -13.94
CA PHE A 107 -17.26 9.20 -14.05
C PHE A 107 -17.27 10.50 -13.27
N GLU A 108 -17.72 11.58 -13.89
CA GLU A 108 -17.90 12.86 -13.20
C GLU A 108 -19.28 13.43 -13.47
N ARG A 109 -19.83 14.08 -12.46
CA ARG A 109 -20.98 14.96 -12.55
C ARG A 109 -20.60 16.34 -12.08
N VAL A 110 -20.81 17.34 -12.90
CA VAL A 110 -20.72 18.76 -12.55
C VAL A 110 -22.14 19.31 -12.46
N ALA A 111 -22.55 19.74 -11.27
CA ALA A 111 -23.85 20.33 -11.02
C ALA A 111 -23.69 21.81 -10.68
N LEU A 112 -24.35 22.68 -11.43
CA LEU A 112 -24.36 24.12 -11.23
C LEU A 112 -25.70 24.55 -10.65
N THR A 113 -25.71 25.44 -9.67
CA THR A 113 -26.93 25.99 -9.07
C THR A 113 -26.76 27.50 -8.93
N ASN A 114 -27.71 28.26 -9.49
CA ASN A 114 -27.75 29.70 -9.34
C ASN A 114 -28.51 30.08 -8.05
N TYR A 115 -27.82 30.75 -7.12
CA TYR A 115 -28.42 31.29 -5.88
C TYR A 115 -28.71 32.79 -5.97
N GLY A 116 -28.40 33.43 -7.13
CA GLY A 116 -28.71 34.84 -7.39
C GLY A 116 -30.22 35.11 -7.61
N GLN A 117 -30.56 36.39 -7.68
CA GLN A 117 -31.91 36.88 -7.92
C GLN A 117 -32.24 36.97 -9.43
N GLU A 118 -31.23 36.91 -10.31
CA GLU A 118 -31.34 37.05 -11.74
C GLU A 118 -30.81 35.81 -12.47
N ALA A 119 -31.16 35.68 -13.75
CA ALA A 119 -30.59 34.63 -14.60
C ALA A 119 -29.11 34.89 -14.86
N VAL A 120 -28.28 33.83 -14.77
CA VAL A 120 -26.86 33.87 -15.03
C VAL A 120 -26.55 33.15 -16.36
N ARG A 121 -25.73 33.78 -17.21
CA ARG A 121 -25.16 33.18 -18.40
C ARG A 121 -23.66 33.05 -18.19
N LEU A 122 -23.13 31.84 -18.41
CA LEU A 122 -21.68 31.57 -18.26
C LEU A 122 -21.22 30.53 -19.27
N THR A 123 -19.94 30.55 -19.60
CA THR A 123 -19.27 29.49 -20.35
C THR A 123 -18.55 28.58 -19.37
N LEU A 124 -18.97 27.31 -19.30
CA LEU A 124 -18.23 26.25 -18.59
C LEU A 124 -17.22 25.67 -19.58
N ALA A 125 -15.94 25.60 -19.21
CA ALA A 125 -14.92 25.03 -20.06
C ALA A 125 -14.08 23.99 -19.33
N PHE A 126 -13.55 23.03 -20.11
CA PHE A 126 -12.60 22.01 -19.68
C PHE A 126 -11.37 22.08 -20.58
N ASP A 127 -10.21 22.30 -19.97
CA ASP A 127 -8.92 22.19 -20.66
C ASP A 127 -8.41 20.77 -20.45
N CYS A 128 -8.24 20.01 -21.52
CA CYS A 128 -7.90 18.59 -21.51
C CYS A 128 -6.63 18.32 -22.30
N ASP A 129 -5.80 17.39 -21.79
CA ASP A 129 -4.62 16.88 -22.50
C ASP A 129 -4.28 15.46 -22.04
N ALA A 130 -3.57 14.70 -22.91
CA ALA A 130 -3.12 13.35 -22.67
C ALA A 130 -1.70 13.16 -23.22
N ASP A 131 -0.71 12.99 -22.35
CA ASP A 131 0.70 12.88 -22.73
C ASP A 131 1.20 11.44 -22.87
N PHE A 132 0.41 10.46 -22.45
CA PHE A 132 0.71 9.03 -22.51
C PHE A 132 2.09 8.67 -21.94
N ARG A 133 2.55 9.39 -20.92
CA ARG A 133 3.80 9.08 -20.24
C ARG A 133 3.66 7.81 -19.41
N ASP A 134 4.73 6.99 -19.50
CA ASP A 134 4.89 5.87 -18.57
C ASP A 134 5.06 6.38 -17.13
N MET A 135 4.64 5.58 -16.15
CA MET A 135 4.77 5.93 -14.73
C MET A 135 6.22 6.27 -14.35
N PHE A 136 7.21 5.59 -14.94
CA PHE A 136 8.62 5.88 -14.70
C PHE A 136 9.04 7.24 -15.27
N GLU A 137 8.49 7.65 -16.42
CA GLU A 137 8.73 8.99 -16.96
C GLU A 137 8.13 10.08 -16.06
N VAL A 138 6.92 9.85 -15.52
CA VAL A 138 6.29 10.78 -14.55
C VAL A 138 7.11 10.88 -13.27
N ARG A 139 7.79 9.80 -12.85
CA ARG A 139 8.73 9.77 -11.72
C ARG A 139 10.09 10.42 -12.01
N GLY A 140 10.34 10.84 -13.26
CA GLY A 140 11.57 11.51 -13.64
C GLY A 140 12.57 10.67 -14.44
N SER A 141 12.21 9.47 -14.89
CA SER A 141 13.05 8.69 -15.80
C SER A 141 13.07 9.35 -17.19
N HIS A 142 14.23 9.38 -17.81
CA HIS A 142 14.39 9.91 -19.17
C HIS A 142 14.50 8.76 -20.16
N ARG A 143 13.75 8.84 -21.26
CA ARG A 143 13.79 7.90 -22.36
C ARG A 143 14.57 8.50 -23.55
N ALA A 144 15.31 7.67 -24.27
CA ALA A 144 16.03 8.09 -25.49
C ALA A 144 15.06 8.42 -26.64
N ALA A 145 13.92 7.74 -26.70
CA ALA A 145 12.88 7.96 -27.71
C ALA A 145 11.50 7.65 -27.12
N ARG A 146 10.47 8.22 -27.73
CA ARG A 146 9.05 7.95 -27.44
C ARG A 146 8.32 7.66 -28.75
N GLY A 147 7.16 7.01 -28.65
CA GLY A 147 6.26 6.85 -29.77
C GLY A 147 5.66 8.17 -30.26
N GLN A 148 4.65 8.10 -31.08
CA GLN A 148 4.05 9.24 -31.76
C GLN A 148 2.71 9.61 -31.12
N SER A 149 2.57 10.86 -30.63
CA SER A 149 1.27 11.44 -30.30
C SER A 149 0.51 11.78 -31.58
N LEU A 150 -0.77 11.41 -31.62
CA LEU A 150 -1.65 11.72 -32.73
C LEU A 150 -2.42 13.02 -32.45
N PRO A 151 -2.80 13.78 -33.50
CA PRO A 151 -3.67 14.94 -33.31
C PRO A 151 -4.97 14.53 -32.56
N PRO A 152 -5.47 15.38 -31.67
CA PRO A 152 -6.75 15.14 -31.02
C PRO A 152 -7.87 14.96 -32.04
N HIS A 153 -8.67 13.90 -31.89
CA HIS A 153 -9.78 13.60 -32.78
C HIS A 153 -11.10 14.12 -32.17
N PRO A 154 -11.76 15.13 -32.76
CA PRO A 154 -13.02 15.65 -32.27
C PRO A 154 -14.14 14.62 -32.48
N ARG A 155 -15.03 14.52 -31.50
CA ARG A 155 -16.29 13.75 -31.50
C ARG A 155 -17.45 14.72 -31.37
N GLU A 156 -18.65 14.31 -31.74
CA GLU A 156 -19.86 15.11 -31.51
C GLU A 156 -20.03 15.45 -30.03
N ASP A 157 -19.74 14.51 -29.14
CA ASP A 157 -19.95 14.59 -27.70
C ASP A 157 -18.66 14.79 -26.89
N GLY A 158 -17.48 15.02 -27.53
CA GLY A 158 -16.22 15.12 -26.81
C GLY A 158 -14.97 15.07 -27.67
N LEU A 159 -13.91 14.45 -27.13
CA LEU A 159 -12.58 14.44 -27.71
C LEU A 159 -11.86 13.11 -27.43
N THR A 160 -11.09 12.61 -28.41
CA THR A 160 -10.21 11.46 -28.23
C THR A 160 -8.78 11.83 -28.52
N PHE A 161 -7.87 11.62 -27.56
CA PHE A 161 -6.43 11.68 -27.74
C PHE A 161 -5.90 10.31 -28.13
N GLY A 162 -4.81 10.29 -28.90
CA GLY A 162 -4.18 9.06 -29.35
C GLY A 162 -2.65 9.10 -29.27
N TYR A 163 -2.07 7.92 -29.09
CA TYR A 163 -0.64 7.71 -29.08
C TYR A 163 -0.34 6.33 -29.67
N VAL A 164 0.73 6.22 -30.42
CA VAL A 164 1.27 4.95 -30.94
C VAL A 164 2.64 4.76 -30.31
N GLY A 165 2.78 3.73 -29.47
CA GLY A 165 4.04 3.41 -28.81
C GLY A 165 5.13 2.99 -29.78
N LEU A 166 6.38 2.94 -29.31
CA LEU A 166 7.52 2.42 -30.10
C LEU A 166 7.35 0.93 -30.45
N ASP A 167 6.54 0.20 -29.67
CA ASP A 167 6.12 -1.18 -29.96
C ASP A 167 4.96 -1.28 -30.97
N GLY A 168 4.51 -0.15 -31.50
CA GLY A 168 3.34 -0.08 -32.39
C GLY A 168 1.99 -0.22 -31.69
N ALA A 169 1.98 -0.40 -30.36
CA ALA A 169 0.74 -0.53 -29.59
C ALA A 169 0.00 0.81 -29.50
N PRO A 170 -1.29 0.88 -29.83
CA PRO A 170 -2.08 2.09 -29.70
C PRO A 170 -2.49 2.30 -28.24
N ALA A 171 -2.44 3.55 -27.79
CA ALA A 171 -3.07 4.01 -26.54
C ALA A 171 -4.06 5.15 -26.86
N ARG A 172 -5.15 5.21 -26.11
CA ARG A 172 -6.23 6.16 -26.29
C ARG A 172 -6.65 6.78 -24.97
N ALA A 173 -7.19 8.00 -25.05
CA ALA A 173 -7.89 8.65 -23.96
C ALA A 173 -9.12 9.38 -24.54
N SER A 174 -10.29 8.85 -24.29
CA SER A 174 -11.55 9.42 -24.77
C SER A 174 -12.28 10.12 -23.63
N ILE A 175 -12.66 11.37 -23.86
CA ILE A 175 -13.43 12.21 -22.94
C ILE A 175 -14.78 12.49 -23.62
N VAL A 176 -15.87 12.01 -23.04
CA VAL A 176 -17.22 12.17 -23.59
C VAL A 176 -18.15 12.84 -22.59
N PHE A 177 -19.04 13.69 -23.08
CA PHE A 177 -19.98 14.48 -22.29
C PHE A 177 -21.43 14.12 -22.61
N SER A 178 -22.34 14.42 -21.70
CA SER A 178 -23.78 14.16 -21.87
C SER A 178 -24.50 15.16 -22.79
N ARG A 179 -23.79 16.14 -23.31
CA ARG A 179 -24.24 17.08 -24.37
C ARG A 179 -23.04 17.52 -25.20
N ALA A 180 -23.30 17.88 -26.44
CA ALA A 180 -22.28 18.41 -27.35
C ALA A 180 -21.69 19.73 -26.80
N PRO A 181 -20.36 19.92 -26.84
CA PRO A 181 -19.76 21.23 -26.58
C PRO A 181 -20.14 22.21 -27.69
N ARG A 182 -20.32 23.48 -27.33
CA ARG A 182 -20.57 24.55 -28.32
C ARG A 182 -19.34 24.77 -29.23
N ARG A 183 -18.15 24.68 -28.64
CA ARG A 183 -16.88 24.87 -29.33
C ARG A 183 -15.84 23.92 -28.77
N MET A 184 -15.02 23.39 -29.63
CA MET A 184 -13.79 22.63 -29.31
C MET A 184 -12.62 23.30 -30.00
N ASP A 185 -11.54 23.56 -29.26
CA ASP A 185 -10.38 24.28 -29.73
C ASP A 185 -9.15 23.79 -28.94
N ASP A 186 -8.23 23.12 -29.61
CA ASP A 186 -6.95 22.65 -29.09
C ASP A 186 -7.04 22.04 -27.66
N GLY A 187 -7.89 21.04 -27.49
CA GLY A 187 -8.12 20.36 -26.19
C GLY A 187 -9.07 21.08 -25.23
N ARG A 188 -9.55 22.29 -25.58
CA ARG A 188 -10.52 23.04 -24.79
C ARG A 188 -11.94 22.78 -25.26
N LEU A 189 -12.82 22.28 -24.38
CA LEU A 189 -14.23 22.03 -24.68
C LEU A 189 -15.10 23.02 -23.91
N MET A 190 -15.94 23.77 -24.63
CA MET A 190 -16.73 24.87 -24.06
C MET A 190 -18.24 24.60 -24.17
N PHE A 191 -18.97 24.90 -23.10
CA PHE A 191 -20.43 24.72 -22.97
C PHE A 191 -21.08 26.02 -22.49
N ASP A 192 -22.04 26.55 -23.26
CA ASP A 192 -22.83 27.67 -22.80
C ASP A 192 -23.91 27.19 -21.83
N ILE A 193 -23.94 27.79 -20.66
CA ILE A 193 -24.89 27.49 -19.57
C ILE A 193 -25.72 28.72 -19.26
N THR A 194 -27.02 28.55 -19.27
CA THR A 194 -27.98 29.58 -18.80
C THR A 194 -28.74 29.02 -17.62
N LEU A 195 -28.63 29.67 -16.47
CA LEU A 195 -29.28 29.30 -15.23
C LEU A 195 -30.27 30.38 -14.84
N SER A 196 -31.58 30.12 -14.94
CA SER A 196 -32.61 30.98 -14.36
C SER A 196 -32.40 31.08 -12.84
N THR A 197 -33.08 32.04 -12.20
CA THR A 197 -33.09 32.20 -10.76
C THR A 197 -33.43 30.89 -10.06
N ARG A 198 -32.56 30.46 -9.11
CA ARG A 198 -32.70 29.20 -8.36
C ARG A 198 -32.67 27.92 -9.21
N ALA A 199 -32.37 28.02 -10.50
CA ALA A 199 -32.29 26.86 -11.38
C ALA A 199 -31.00 26.07 -11.15
N ARG A 200 -31.07 24.80 -11.55
CA ARG A 200 -29.94 23.87 -11.53
C ARG A 200 -29.77 23.22 -12.89
N ASP A 201 -28.51 23.05 -13.29
CA ASP A 201 -28.11 22.31 -14.48
C ASP A 201 -27.07 21.26 -14.11
N GLU A 202 -27.00 20.15 -14.85
CA GLU A 202 -26.05 19.06 -14.63
C GLU A 202 -25.38 18.62 -15.93
N LEU A 203 -24.08 18.54 -15.91
CA LEU A 203 -23.27 17.95 -16.97
C LEU A 203 -22.65 16.64 -16.43
N HIS A 204 -22.79 15.55 -17.19
CA HIS A 204 -22.13 14.27 -16.90
C HIS A 204 -21.04 14.04 -17.92
N LEU A 205 -19.94 13.45 -17.50
CA LEU A 205 -18.84 13.09 -18.38
C LEU A 205 -18.18 11.78 -17.95
N GLU A 206 -17.52 11.13 -18.89
CA GLU A 206 -16.74 9.91 -18.71
C GLU A 206 -15.36 10.10 -19.37
N VAL A 207 -14.29 9.55 -18.72
CA VAL A 207 -12.94 9.45 -19.31
C VAL A 207 -12.50 8.00 -19.25
N SER A 208 -12.07 7.46 -20.41
CA SER A 208 -11.64 6.07 -20.50
C SER A 208 -10.53 5.87 -21.56
N ALA A 209 -9.87 4.72 -21.52
CA ALA A 209 -8.90 4.29 -22.51
C ALA A 209 -9.54 3.66 -23.77
N ASP A 210 -10.87 3.73 -23.93
CA ASP A 210 -11.59 3.11 -25.06
C ASP A 210 -11.53 3.96 -26.32
N ASP A 211 -11.47 3.29 -27.47
CA ASP A 211 -11.54 3.95 -28.78
C ASP A 211 -12.93 4.54 -29.08
N ASN A 212 -13.97 3.82 -28.71
CA ASN A 212 -15.36 4.22 -28.95
C ASN A 212 -16.23 4.08 -27.72
N PRO A 213 -16.04 4.96 -26.71
CA PRO A 213 -16.84 4.94 -25.51
C PRO A 213 -18.32 5.23 -25.83
N PRO A 214 -19.26 4.62 -25.12
CA PRO A 214 -20.66 4.99 -25.24
C PRO A 214 -20.90 6.40 -24.73
N PRO A 215 -21.97 7.09 -25.18
CA PRO A 215 -22.30 8.44 -24.72
C PRO A 215 -22.45 8.53 -23.20
N ALA A 216 -21.91 9.58 -22.60
CA ALA A 216 -22.07 9.85 -21.19
C ALA A 216 -23.55 10.22 -20.90
N THR A 217 -24.17 9.56 -19.94
CA THR A 217 -25.54 9.84 -19.55
C THR A 217 -25.74 9.80 -18.04
N ARG A 218 -26.75 10.50 -17.54
CA ARG A 218 -27.14 10.44 -16.12
C ARG A 218 -27.47 9.01 -15.68
N ALA A 219 -28.09 8.20 -16.55
CA ALA A 219 -28.42 6.80 -16.25
C ALA A 219 -27.17 5.96 -16.06
N ARG A 220 -26.18 6.06 -16.97
CA ARG A 220 -24.90 5.38 -16.85
C ARG A 220 -24.14 5.80 -15.59
N TYR A 221 -24.04 7.11 -15.32
CA TYR A 221 -23.44 7.65 -14.10
C TYR A 221 -24.05 7.01 -12.84
N ARG A 222 -25.40 6.96 -12.75
CA ARG A 222 -26.10 6.37 -11.59
C ARG A 222 -25.85 4.87 -11.44
N ALA A 223 -25.89 4.13 -12.55
CA ALA A 223 -25.62 2.69 -12.56
C ALA A 223 -24.19 2.40 -12.11
N ALA A 224 -23.20 3.09 -12.69
CA ALA A 224 -21.79 2.94 -12.32
C ALA A 224 -21.54 3.32 -10.85
N ALA A 225 -22.15 4.39 -10.34
CA ALA A 225 -22.05 4.79 -8.94
C ALA A 225 -22.58 3.71 -7.97
N SER A 226 -23.67 3.03 -8.33
CA SER A 226 -24.22 1.91 -7.56
C SER A 226 -23.27 0.72 -7.55
N VAL A 227 -22.70 0.39 -8.71
CA VAL A 227 -21.69 -0.70 -8.85
C VAL A 227 -20.45 -0.41 -8.03
N ALA A 228 -19.87 0.78 -8.15
CA ALA A 228 -18.68 1.19 -7.40
C ALA A 228 -18.89 1.07 -5.88
N ARG A 229 -20.01 1.57 -5.35
CA ARG A 229 -20.38 1.42 -3.93
C ARG A 229 -20.53 -0.04 -3.51
N THR A 230 -21.18 -0.85 -4.33
CA THR A 230 -21.43 -2.26 -4.02
C THR A 230 -20.13 -3.05 -3.99
N ARG A 231 -19.22 -2.84 -4.96
CA ARG A 231 -17.90 -3.45 -5.00
C ARG A 231 -17.07 -3.06 -3.77
N MET A 232 -17.03 -1.77 -3.44
CA MET A 232 -16.28 -1.27 -2.28
C MET A 232 -16.81 -1.86 -0.97
N ARG A 233 -18.14 -1.90 -0.77
CA ARG A 233 -18.75 -2.53 0.40
C ARG A 233 -18.44 -4.02 0.50
N ARG A 234 -18.40 -4.73 -0.62
CA ARG A 234 -18.01 -6.15 -0.66
C ARG A 234 -16.56 -6.33 -0.23
N ARG A 235 -15.62 -5.51 -0.75
CA ARG A 235 -14.20 -5.54 -0.36
C ARG A 235 -14.04 -5.24 1.14
N GLN A 236 -14.69 -4.21 1.66
CA GLN A 236 -14.62 -3.86 3.08
C GLN A 236 -15.22 -4.93 4.01
N ARG A 237 -16.21 -5.71 3.56
CA ARG A 237 -16.86 -6.75 4.38
C ARG A 237 -16.00 -8.01 4.56
N ARG A 238 -14.94 -8.19 3.78
CA ARG A 238 -14.00 -9.32 3.98
C ARG A 238 -13.26 -9.19 5.30
N LEU A 239 -12.77 -7.99 5.59
CA LEU A 239 -12.07 -7.70 6.84
C LEU A 239 -13.03 -7.68 8.02
N SER A 240 -12.76 -8.48 9.05
CA SER A 240 -13.49 -8.42 10.32
C SER A 240 -13.44 -7.02 10.91
N ARG A 241 -14.53 -6.59 11.56
CA ARG A 241 -14.69 -5.21 11.98
C ARG A 241 -14.25 -4.98 13.41
N VAL A 242 -13.28 -4.10 13.59
CA VAL A 242 -12.83 -3.61 14.89
C VAL A 242 -13.61 -2.36 15.27
N ARG A 243 -14.15 -2.31 16.49
CA ARG A 243 -14.86 -1.14 17.05
C ARG A 243 -14.61 -0.99 18.53
N SER A 244 -14.56 0.24 18.99
CA SER A 244 -14.50 0.64 20.38
C SER A 244 -15.50 1.76 20.66
N GLU A 245 -15.59 2.22 21.90
CA GLU A 245 -16.33 3.44 22.26
C GLU A 245 -15.57 4.74 21.91
N ALA A 246 -14.25 4.67 21.57
CA ALA A 246 -13.44 5.83 21.24
C ALA A 246 -13.61 6.26 19.77
N PRO A 247 -14.25 7.43 19.46
CA PRO A 247 -14.60 7.81 18.09
C PRO A 247 -13.40 8.02 17.18
N LEU A 248 -12.31 8.62 17.67
CA LEU A 248 -11.10 8.87 16.87
C LEU A 248 -10.37 7.56 16.55
N PHE A 249 -10.28 6.63 17.49
CA PHE A 249 -9.71 5.32 17.25
C PHE A 249 -10.53 4.55 16.19
N ASN A 250 -11.87 4.60 16.28
CA ASN A 250 -12.74 4.02 15.26
C ASN A 250 -12.52 4.66 13.89
N SER A 251 -12.32 5.99 13.82
CA SER A 251 -12.06 6.70 12.57
C SER A 251 -10.77 6.22 11.92
N TRP A 252 -9.70 5.97 12.69
CA TRP A 252 -8.45 5.41 12.20
C TRP A 252 -8.62 3.98 11.66
N MET A 253 -9.26 3.10 12.44
CA MET A 253 -9.52 1.71 12.02
C MET A 253 -10.38 1.62 10.75
N GLU A 254 -11.44 2.45 10.65
CA GLU A 254 -12.32 2.49 9.47
C GLU A 254 -11.59 3.10 8.26
N ARG A 255 -10.72 4.10 8.44
CA ARG A 255 -9.90 4.66 7.36
C ARG A 255 -8.90 3.62 6.84
N SER A 256 -8.17 2.96 7.71
CA SER A 256 -7.24 1.89 7.35
C SER A 256 -7.93 0.74 6.60
N ARG A 257 -9.13 0.36 7.05
CA ARG A 257 -9.97 -0.65 6.37
C ARG A 257 -10.42 -0.18 4.98
N ALA A 258 -10.80 1.09 4.84
CA ALA A 258 -11.21 1.66 3.55
C ALA A 258 -10.02 1.77 2.57
N ASP A 259 -8.83 2.08 3.06
CA ASP A 259 -7.61 2.16 2.25
C ASP A 259 -7.16 0.79 1.77
N LEU A 260 -7.21 -0.25 2.62
CA LEU A 260 -6.97 -1.63 2.20
C LEU A 260 -7.97 -2.08 1.12
N ALA A 261 -9.26 -1.75 1.29
CA ALA A 261 -10.29 -2.07 0.31
C ALA A 261 -10.11 -1.32 -1.03
N LEU A 262 -9.64 -0.07 -0.99
CA LEU A 262 -9.31 0.73 -2.17
C LEU A 262 -8.13 0.10 -2.95
N LEU A 263 -7.06 -0.25 -2.24
CA LEU A 263 -5.84 -0.80 -2.83
C LEU A 263 -5.99 -2.25 -3.27
N THR A 264 -6.97 -3.00 -2.75
CA THR A 264 -7.18 -4.39 -3.14
C THR A 264 -7.93 -4.47 -4.48
N SER A 265 -7.30 -5.09 -5.48
CA SER A 265 -7.89 -5.45 -6.76
C SER A 265 -8.35 -6.91 -6.75
N GLU A 266 -9.43 -7.22 -7.47
CA GLU A 266 -9.90 -8.60 -7.67
C GLU A 266 -9.25 -9.15 -8.94
N LEU A 267 -8.25 -10.00 -8.76
CA LEU A 267 -7.56 -10.69 -9.85
C LEU A 267 -8.21 -12.08 -10.08
N ASP A 268 -7.84 -12.76 -11.14
CA ASP A 268 -8.31 -14.13 -11.44
C ASP A 268 -7.92 -15.14 -10.34
N THR A 269 -6.83 -14.88 -9.64
CA THR A 269 -6.34 -15.68 -8.50
C THR A 269 -7.00 -15.32 -7.16
N GLY A 270 -7.82 -14.26 -7.12
CA GLY A 270 -8.47 -13.73 -5.91
C GLY A 270 -8.06 -12.29 -5.56
N PRO A 271 -8.39 -11.82 -4.36
CA PRO A 271 -8.07 -10.47 -3.92
C PRO A 271 -6.55 -10.28 -3.76
N TYR A 272 -6.02 -9.19 -4.31
CA TYR A 272 -4.61 -8.84 -4.23
C TYR A 272 -4.41 -7.37 -3.88
N PRO A 273 -3.65 -7.00 -2.84
CA PRO A 273 -3.39 -5.61 -2.49
C PRO A 273 -2.27 -5.05 -3.38
N TYR A 274 -2.55 -3.97 -4.11
CA TYR A 274 -1.52 -3.19 -4.78
C TYR A 274 -0.79 -2.34 -3.74
N ALA A 275 0.49 -2.09 -3.93
CA ALA A 275 1.32 -1.54 -2.86
C ALA A 275 0.90 -0.13 -2.46
N GLY A 276 0.85 0.83 -3.38
CA GLY A 276 0.50 2.21 -3.03
C GLY A 276 0.34 3.16 -4.21
N ILE A 277 -0.33 4.27 -3.98
CA ILE A 277 -0.60 5.30 -4.98
C ILE A 277 0.21 6.56 -4.63
N PRO A 278 0.90 7.16 -5.62
CA PRO A 278 0.83 6.89 -7.07
C PRO A 278 1.79 5.83 -7.58
N TRP A 279 2.98 5.70 -7.00
CA TRP A 279 4.15 5.11 -7.62
C TRP A 279 4.11 3.59 -7.74
N PHE A 280 3.34 2.94 -6.88
CA PHE A 280 3.33 1.49 -6.69
C PHE A 280 1.92 0.90 -6.81
N SER A 281 1.07 1.51 -7.70
CA SER A 281 -0.30 1.03 -7.96
C SER A 281 -0.31 -0.19 -8.89
N THR A 282 0.42 -1.23 -8.49
CA THR A 282 0.59 -2.49 -9.22
C THR A 282 0.84 -3.63 -8.22
N PRO A 283 0.79 -4.91 -8.63
CA PRO A 283 1.18 -6.02 -7.76
C PRO A 283 2.67 -6.00 -7.40
N PHE A 284 2.96 -5.90 -6.10
CA PHE A 284 4.27 -6.13 -5.49
C PHE A 284 4.23 -7.39 -4.64
N GLY A 285 5.31 -8.17 -4.65
CA GLY A 285 5.38 -9.43 -3.88
C GLY A 285 5.49 -9.17 -2.38
N ARG A 286 6.57 -8.51 -1.95
CA ARG A 286 6.85 -8.21 -0.53
C ARG A 286 5.72 -7.45 0.15
N ASP A 287 5.27 -6.36 -0.47
CA ASP A 287 4.23 -5.49 0.08
C ASP A 287 2.92 -6.23 0.29
N ALA A 288 2.53 -7.05 -0.68
CA ALA A 288 1.33 -7.86 -0.60
C ALA A 288 1.44 -8.93 0.49
N VAL A 289 2.60 -9.60 0.61
CA VAL A 289 2.83 -10.61 1.66
C VAL A 289 2.80 -9.99 3.05
N ILE A 290 3.48 -8.86 3.26
CA ILE A 290 3.48 -8.16 4.56
C ILE A 290 2.07 -7.66 4.88
N THR A 291 1.35 -7.05 3.92
CA THR A 291 -0.05 -6.62 4.11
C THR A 291 -0.96 -7.80 4.48
N ALA A 292 -0.77 -8.95 3.81
CA ALA A 292 -1.53 -10.15 4.12
C ALA A 292 -1.21 -10.69 5.53
N LEU A 293 0.06 -10.71 5.96
CA LEU A 293 0.46 -11.08 7.33
C LEU A 293 -0.16 -10.14 8.38
N GLN A 294 -0.17 -8.83 8.12
CA GLN A 294 -0.75 -7.81 9.00
C GLN A 294 -2.25 -7.99 9.22
N THR A 295 -2.95 -8.53 8.22
CA THR A 295 -4.41 -8.66 8.21
C THR A 295 -4.91 -10.09 8.30
N LEU A 296 -4.02 -11.10 8.33
CA LEU A 296 -4.35 -12.52 8.31
C LEU A 296 -5.35 -12.94 9.39
N TRP A 297 -5.22 -12.36 10.58
CA TRP A 297 -6.13 -12.65 11.70
C TRP A 297 -7.56 -12.14 11.48
N LEU A 298 -7.76 -11.15 10.58
CA LEU A 298 -9.05 -10.53 10.25
C LEU A 298 -9.58 -10.89 8.86
N ASP A 299 -8.70 -11.15 7.87
CA ASP A 299 -9.05 -11.45 6.47
C ASP A 299 -8.10 -12.52 5.86
N PRO A 300 -8.30 -13.80 6.15
CA PRO A 300 -7.47 -14.84 5.56
C PRO A 300 -7.66 -15.01 4.04
N GLN A 301 -8.75 -14.49 3.45
CA GLN A 301 -8.97 -14.56 2.01
C GLN A 301 -7.97 -13.70 1.23
N LEU A 302 -7.53 -12.58 1.81
CA LEU A 302 -6.48 -11.75 1.22
C LEU A 302 -5.17 -12.55 1.09
N ALA A 303 -4.78 -13.25 2.16
CA ALA A 303 -3.59 -14.10 2.15
C ALA A 303 -3.67 -15.21 1.10
N ARG A 304 -4.83 -15.84 0.95
CA ARG A 304 -5.07 -16.88 -0.07
C ARG A 304 -4.89 -16.33 -1.49
N GLY A 305 -5.45 -15.15 -1.79
CA GLY A 305 -5.30 -14.49 -3.09
C GLY A 305 -3.84 -14.12 -3.40
N VAL A 306 -3.11 -13.60 -2.41
CA VAL A 306 -1.68 -13.26 -2.51
C VAL A 306 -0.86 -14.52 -2.80
N LEU A 307 -1.04 -15.59 -2.04
CA LEU A 307 -0.33 -16.85 -2.25
C LEU A 307 -0.60 -17.44 -3.64
N ALA A 308 -1.87 -17.46 -4.08
CA ALA A 308 -2.23 -17.97 -5.38
C ALA A 308 -1.62 -17.17 -6.54
N PHE A 309 -1.60 -15.83 -6.43
CA PHE A 309 -1.00 -14.97 -7.45
C PHE A 309 0.52 -15.15 -7.53
N LEU A 310 1.20 -15.16 -6.38
CA LEU A 310 2.65 -15.31 -6.33
C LEU A 310 3.10 -16.70 -6.81
N ALA A 311 2.39 -17.77 -6.45
CA ALA A 311 2.63 -19.11 -6.95
C ALA A 311 2.51 -19.17 -8.49
N LYS A 312 1.44 -18.59 -9.05
CA LYS A 312 1.20 -18.52 -10.51
C LYS A 312 2.35 -17.83 -11.26
N ASN A 313 2.95 -16.78 -10.65
CA ASN A 313 4.00 -15.96 -11.27
C ASN A 313 5.42 -16.30 -10.77
N GLN A 314 5.63 -17.47 -10.18
CA GLN A 314 6.93 -17.92 -9.72
C GLN A 314 7.92 -18.11 -10.89
N ALA A 315 9.19 -17.71 -10.71
CA ALA A 315 10.23 -17.87 -11.70
C ALA A 315 10.46 -19.36 -12.04
N LYS A 316 10.56 -19.68 -13.33
CA LYS A 316 10.82 -21.02 -13.86
C LYS A 316 12.14 -21.13 -14.59
N GLU A 317 12.69 -19.99 -14.99
CA GLU A 317 13.90 -19.89 -15.81
C GLU A 317 14.89 -18.90 -15.19
N GLU A 318 16.17 -19.02 -15.56
CA GLU A 318 17.22 -18.04 -15.22
C GLU A 318 17.15 -16.84 -16.14
N SER A 319 17.29 -15.64 -15.56
CA SER A 319 17.40 -14.40 -16.32
C SER A 319 18.13 -13.33 -15.51
N SER A 320 19.30 -12.90 -15.99
CA SER A 320 20.07 -11.80 -15.39
C SER A 320 19.29 -10.47 -15.50
N PHE A 321 18.60 -10.23 -16.61
CA PHE A 321 17.81 -9.04 -16.83
C PHE A 321 16.64 -8.89 -15.85
N MET A 322 15.96 -9.99 -15.52
CA MET A 322 14.82 -9.98 -14.59
C MET A 322 15.24 -10.34 -13.15
N ASP A 323 16.50 -10.57 -12.87
CA ASP A 323 16.99 -11.15 -11.61
C ASP A 323 16.24 -12.43 -11.22
N ALA A 324 15.82 -13.23 -12.23
CA ALA A 324 15.03 -14.45 -12.05
C ALA A 324 15.94 -15.66 -11.89
N SER A 325 15.52 -16.59 -11.03
CA SER A 325 16.08 -17.93 -10.86
C SER A 325 14.96 -18.89 -10.48
N PRO A 326 14.96 -20.15 -10.97
CA PRO A 326 13.88 -21.10 -10.73
C PRO A 326 13.52 -21.23 -9.24
N GLY A 327 12.24 -21.02 -8.92
CA GLY A 327 11.70 -21.04 -7.56
C GLY A 327 11.63 -19.67 -6.87
N LYS A 328 12.28 -18.63 -7.39
CA LYS A 328 12.23 -17.28 -6.84
C LYS A 328 10.84 -16.65 -7.02
N ILE A 329 10.37 -15.90 -6.05
CA ILE A 329 9.07 -15.21 -6.09
C ILE A 329 9.24 -13.79 -6.61
N MET A 330 8.29 -13.33 -7.42
CA MET A 330 8.35 -12.01 -8.06
C MET A 330 8.39 -10.86 -7.05
N HIS A 331 9.13 -9.82 -7.41
CA HIS A 331 9.18 -8.55 -6.68
C HIS A 331 8.05 -7.61 -7.13
N GLU A 332 7.97 -7.30 -8.42
CA GLU A 332 6.92 -6.47 -8.99
C GLU A 332 6.59 -6.84 -10.45
N THR A 333 5.44 -6.35 -10.94
CA THR A 333 5.07 -6.45 -12.35
C THR A 333 4.47 -5.14 -12.83
N ARG A 334 4.84 -4.72 -14.07
CA ARG A 334 4.40 -3.48 -14.72
C ARG A 334 3.85 -3.75 -16.11
N LYS A 335 2.94 -2.89 -16.56
CA LYS A 335 2.25 -2.99 -17.85
C LYS A 335 2.57 -1.84 -18.80
N GLY A 336 3.32 -0.83 -18.36
CA GLY A 336 3.69 0.35 -19.14
C GLY A 336 4.55 0.04 -20.35
N GLU A 337 4.69 1.01 -21.25
CA GLU A 337 5.45 0.84 -22.49
C GLU A 337 6.93 0.52 -22.25
N MET A 338 7.57 1.18 -21.24
CA MET A 338 8.97 0.92 -20.90
C MET A 338 9.21 -0.53 -20.46
N ALA A 339 8.26 -1.10 -19.74
CA ALA A 339 8.32 -2.50 -19.32
C ALA A 339 8.11 -3.47 -20.50
N ARG A 340 7.15 -3.20 -21.38
CA ARG A 340 6.88 -4.02 -22.58
C ARG A 340 8.05 -4.03 -23.55
N LEU A 341 8.71 -2.89 -23.72
CA LEU A 341 9.90 -2.72 -24.57
C LEU A 341 11.19 -3.25 -23.92
N ARG A 342 11.12 -3.70 -22.67
CA ARG A 342 12.29 -4.15 -21.89
C ARG A 342 13.35 -3.05 -21.71
N GLU A 343 12.95 -1.78 -21.71
CA GLU A 343 13.82 -0.66 -21.32
C GLU A 343 14.15 -0.76 -19.82
N LEU A 344 13.24 -1.34 -19.05
CA LEU A 344 13.37 -1.65 -17.62
C LEU A 344 12.95 -3.10 -17.36
N PRO A 345 13.53 -3.79 -16.34
CA PRO A 345 13.25 -5.19 -16.09
C PRO A 345 11.88 -5.46 -15.44
N PHE A 346 11.13 -4.42 -15.08
CA PHE A 346 9.97 -4.46 -14.20
C PHE A 346 8.68 -5.03 -14.83
N GLY A 347 8.68 -5.49 -16.08
CA GLY A 347 7.53 -6.19 -16.67
C GLY A 347 7.11 -7.42 -15.86
N LEU A 348 8.09 -8.21 -15.42
CA LEU A 348 7.99 -9.23 -14.38
C LEU A 348 9.38 -9.39 -13.76
N TYR A 349 9.59 -8.82 -12.59
CA TYR A 349 10.90 -8.68 -11.98
C TYR A 349 11.01 -9.46 -10.67
N TYR A 350 12.17 -10.07 -10.45
CA TYR A 350 12.43 -10.96 -9.31
C TYR A 350 13.53 -10.46 -8.36
N GLY A 351 13.99 -9.25 -8.52
CA GLY A 351 15.05 -8.65 -7.68
C GLY A 351 14.58 -8.27 -6.28
N GLY A 352 14.00 -9.22 -5.56
CA GLY A 352 13.62 -9.12 -4.16
C GLY A 352 14.02 -10.41 -3.44
N VAL A 353 15.11 -10.38 -2.66
CA VAL A 353 15.62 -11.56 -1.94
C VAL A 353 14.71 -12.01 -0.81
N ASP A 354 13.98 -11.07 -0.23
CA ASP A 354 13.08 -11.25 0.92
C ASP A 354 11.71 -11.83 0.54
N THR A 355 11.25 -11.61 -0.68
CA THR A 355 9.90 -12.02 -1.12
C THR A 355 9.72 -13.55 -1.06
N THR A 356 10.74 -14.31 -1.45
CA THR A 356 10.66 -15.79 -1.49
C THR A 356 10.52 -16.40 -0.09
N PRO A 357 11.36 -16.09 0.91
CA PRO A 357 11.14 -16.60 2.25
C PRO A 357 9.85 -16.05 2.90
N LEU A 358 9.47 -14.80 2.65
CA LEU A 358 8.20 -14.22 3.12
C LEU A 358 6.97 -14.94 2.55
N PHE A 359 7.01 -15.38 1.28
CA PHE A 359 5.96 -16.21 0.68
C PHE A 359 5.75 -17.52 1.44
N LEU A 360 6.83 -18.20 1.84
CA LEU A 360 6.75 -19.41 2.65
C LEU A 360 6.26 -19.12 4.08
N VAL A 361 6.66 -17.99 4.69
CA VAL A 361 6.14 -17.55 5.98
C VAL A 361 4.62 -17.37 5.89
N LEU A 362 4.14 -16.64 4.86
CA LEU A 362 2.70 -16.42 4.68
C LEU A 362 1.95 -17.74 4.47
N ALA A 363 2.49 -18.67 3.69
CA ALA A 363 1.87 -19.98 3.46
C ALA A 363 1.73 -20.78 4.76
N SER A 364 2.77 -20.80 5.60
CA SER A 364 2.74 -21.51 6.88
C SER A 364 1.77 -20.87 7.90
N GLU A 365 1.73 -19.55 7.97
CA GLU A 365 0.81 -18.82 8.84
C GLU A 365 -0.64 -18.92 8.35
N TYR A 366 -0.86 -18.90 7.02
CA TYR A 366 -2.18 -19.15 6.45
C TYR A 366 -2.68 -20.57 6.76
N ALA A 367 -1.83 -21.59 6.58
CA ALA A 367 -2.19 -22.97 6.93
C ALA A 367 -2.58 -23.11 8.42
N ARG A 368 -1.80 -22.51 9.32
CA ARG A 368 -2.07 -22.49 10.76
C ARG A 368 -3.36 -21.73 11.08
N ARG A 369 -3.57 -20.58 10.47
CA ARG A 369 -4.74 -19.72 10.69
C ARG A 369 -6.04 -20.33 10.20
N THR A 370 -6.01 -21.10 9.10
CA THR A 370 -7.23 -21.56 8.41
C THR A 370 -7.45 -23.06 8.44
N GLY A 371 -6.38 -23.86 8.47
CA GLY A 371 -6.46 -25.31 8.26
C GLY A 371 -6.74 -25.70 6.81
N ASP A 372 -6.63 -24.78 5.84
CA ASP A 372 -6.92 -25.04 4.42
C ASP A 372 -5.78 -25.84 3.75
N VAL A 373 -5.63 -27.08 4.18
CA VAL A 373 -4.61 -28.02 3.64
C VAL A 373 -4.85 -28.30 2.16
N ALA A 374 -6.10 -28.24 1.69
CA ALA A 374 -6.43 -28.47 0.29
C ALA A 374 -5.81 -27.40 -0.63
N PHE A 375 -5.93 -26.13 -0.24
CA PHE A 375 -5.29 -25.04 -0.98
C PHE A 375 -3.75 -25.14 -0.92
N ILE A 376 -3.18 -25.43 0.24
CA ILE A 376 -1.72 -25.62 0.39
C ILE A 376 -1.21 -26.73 -0.52
N ARG A 377 -1.91 -27.88 -0.60
CA ARG A 377 -1.57 -28.94 -1.55
C ARG A 377 -1.66 -28.50 -3.01
N GLY A 378 -2.58 -27.58 -3.32
CA GLY A 378 -2.75 -27.04 -4.67
C GLY A 378 -1.57 -26.18 -5.15
N ILE A 379 -0.76 -25.62 -4.26
CA ILE A 379 0.44 -24.82 -4.54
C ILE A 379 1.72 -25.46 -3.98
N TRP A 380 1.67 -26.74 -3.63
CA TRP A 380 2.77 -27.44 -2.94
C TRP A 380 4.04 -27.51 -3.79
N THR A 381 3.91 -27.65 -5.10
CA THR A 381 5.02 -27.65 -6.05
C THR A 381 5.78 -26.32 -6.00
N GLU A 382 5.06 -25.21 -6.00
CA GLU A 382 5.63 -23.86 -5.94
C GLU A 382 6.27 -23.58 -4.57
N LEU A 383 5.67 -24.06 -3.48
CA LEU A 383 6.25 -23.96 -2.14
C LEU A 383 7.57 -24.74 -2.04
N LYS A 384 7.62 -25.96 -2.57
CA LYS A 384 8.89 -26.74 -2.64
C LYS A 384 9.93 -26.08 -3.52
N ALA A 385 9.55 -25.52 -4.66
CA ALA A 385 10.47 -24.81 -5.55
C ALA A 385 11.05 -23.57 -4.87
N ALA A 386 10.25 -22.81 -4.11
CA ALA A 386 10.72 -21.67 -3.32
C ALA A 386 11.71 -22.08 -2.22
N ALA A 387 11.41 -23.16 -1.48
CA ALA A 387 12.31 -23.71 -0.48
C ALA A 387 13.64 -24.19 -1.09
N ALA A 388 13.57 -24.91 -2.22
CA ALA A 388 14.75 -25.40 -2.95
C ALA A 388 15.62 -24.25 -3.48
N TRP A 389 15.00 -23.11 -3.90
CA TRP A 389 15.77 -21.93 -4.27
C TRP A 389 16.56 -21.38 -3.07
N ILE A 390 15.91 -21.24 -1.90
CA ILE A 390 16.58 -20.78 -0.68
C ILE A 390 17.74 -21.73 -0.31
N GLU A 391 17.51 -23.05 -0.34
CA GLU A 391 18.53 -24.05 -0.03
C GLU A 391 19.74 -23.93 -0.95
N ARG A 392 19.54 -23.82 -2.28
CA ARG A 392 20.64 -23.67 -3.25
C ARG A 392 21.49 -22.43 -2.99
N VAL A 393 20.86 -21.28 -2.69
CA VAL A 393 21.60 -20.04 -2.43
C VAL A 393 22.36 -20.14 -1.10
N CYS A 394 21.72 -20.64 -0.04
CA CYS A 394 22.38 -20.86 1.25
C CYS A 394 23.55 -21.86 1.16
N ASP A 395 23.41 -22.93 0.37
CA ASP A 395 24.48 -23.93 0.20
C ASP A 395 25.67 -23.39 -0.62
N ALA A 396 25.43 -22.44 -1.52
CA ALA A 396 26.48 -21.76 -2.28
C ALA A 396 27.22 -20.68 -1.46
N ASN A 397 26.57 -20.12 -0.42
CA ASN A 397 27.17 -19.10 0.44
C ASN A 397 28.08 -19.75 1.49
N PRO A 398 29.36 -19.30 1.65
CA PRO A 398 30.31 -19.91 2.57
C PRO A 398 29.89 -19.86 4.05
N LEU A 399 29.02 -18.94 4.43
CA LEU A 399 28.49 -18.81 5.78
C LEU A 399 27.10 -19.49 5.94
N GLY A 400 26.56 -20.07 4.86
CA GLY A 400 25.24 -20.71 4.85
C GLY A 400 24.08 -19.73 4.90
N LEU A 401 24.26 -18.48 4.47
CA LEU A 401 23.29 -17.40 4.50
C LEU A 401 22.56 -17.24 3.16
N LEU A 402 21.33 -16.75 3.18
CA LEU A 402 20.65 -16.30 1.98
C LEU A 402 21.15 -14.90 1.60
N ASP A 403 21.83 -14.79 0.48
CA ASP A 403 22.37 -13.55 -0.07
C ASP A 403 21.76 -13.18 -1.42
N TYR A 404 22.13 -12.01 -1.93
CA TYR A 404 21.75 -11.53 -3.26
C TYR A 404 22.88 -10.73 -3.92
N ALA A 405 22.89 -10.79 -5.24
CA ALA A 405 23.58 -9.85 -6.11
C ALA A 405 22.66 -9.54 -7.28
N ARG A 406 22.66 -8.28 -7.77
CA ARG A 406 21.90 -7.95 -8.96
C ARG A 406 22.54 -8.54 -10.22
N GLY A 407 21.72 -9.03 -11.15
CA GLY A 407 22.21 -9.61 -12.40
C GLY A 407 22.74 -8.57 -13.38
N GLU A 408 22.02 -7.43 -13.51
CA GLU A 408 22.36 -6.33 -14.42
C GLU A 408 22.25 -4.97 -13.74
N ALA A 409 22.91 -3.95 -14.31
CA ALA A 409 22.94 -2.59 -13.75
C ALA A 409 21.56 -1.91 -13.72
N THR A 410 20.62 -2.36 -14.56
CA THR A 410 19.23 -1.88 -14.63
C THR A 410 18.36 -2.41 -13.48
N GLY A 411 18.80 -3.48 -12.80
CA GLY A 411 18.13 -4.04 -11.63
C GLY A 411 18.40 -3.25 -10.34
N LEU A 412 17.67 -3.60 -9.27
CA LEU A 412 17.81 -2.97 -7.95
C LEU A 412 19.16 -3.31 -7.32
N ALA A 413 19.88 -2.30 -6.84
CA ALA A 413 21.16 -2.47 -6.15
C ALA A 413 21.00 -3.15 -4.79
N ASN A 414 19.92 -2.84 -4.07
CA ASN A 414 19.51 -3.49 -2.83
C ASN A 414 18.17 -4.20 -3.05
N GLN A 415 18.08 -5.47 -2.63
CA GLN A 415 16.93 -6.35 -2.91
C GLN A 415 16.14 -6.74 -1.63
N GLY A 416 16.40 -6.09 -0.50
CA GLY A 416 15.59 -6.16 0.71
C GLY A 416 14.51 -5.09 0.74
N TRP A 417 13.78 -4.98 1.85
CA TRP A 417 12.71 -4.00 1.98
C TRP A 417 13.21 -2.54 1.96
N LYS A 418 14.44 -2.31 2.39
CA LYS A 418 15.17 -1.04 2.21
C LYS A 418 15.91 -1.07 0.88
N ASP A 419 15.20 -0.91 -0.22
CA ASP A 419 15.71 -1.10 -1.58
C ASP A 419 16.38 0.13 -2.21
N SER A 420 16.47 1.26 -1.52
CA SER A 420 17.26 2.40 -1.99
C SER A 420 18.76 2.07 -2.05
N PHE A 421 19.45 2.62 -3.04
CA PHE A 421 20.86 2.30 -3.35
C PHE A 421 21.82 2.56 -2.19
N ASP A 422 21.46 3.43 -1.25
CA ASP A 422 22.27 3.90 -0.12
C ASP A 422 21.91 3.27 1.23
N SER A 423 20.99 2.31 1.27
CA SER A 423 20.37 1.79 2.50
C SER A 423 21.23 0.78 3.25
N VAL A 424 22.22 0.14 2.58
CA VAL A 424 23.16 -0.82 3.18
C VAL A 424 24.58 -0.26 3.08
N PHE A 425 25.27 -0.20 4.20
CA PHE A 425 26.62 0.39 4.28
C PHE A 425 27.37 -0.07 5.54
N HIS A 426 28.71 0.09 5.55
CA HIS A 426 29.57 -0.16 6.70
C HIS A 426 29.56 1.03 7.67
N ALA A 427 30.04 0.82 8.90
CA ALA A 427 30.05 1.84 9.96
C ALA A 427 30.78 3.13 9.57
N ASP A 428 31.74 3.07 8.66
CA ASP A 428 32.47 4.22 8.09
C ASP A 428 31.72 4.90 6.94
N GLY A 429 30.54 4.42 6.58
CA GLY A 429 29.71 4.94 5.49
C GLY A 429 30.04 4.40 4.10
N ARG A 430 31.04 3.55 3.91
CA ARG A 430 31.33 2.93 2.59
C ARG A 430 30.25 1.92 2.20
N SER A 431 30.03 1.74 0.91
CA SER A 431 29.09 0.75 0.38
C SER A 431 29.69 -0.68 0.50
N PRO A 432 28.85 -1.71 0.74
CA PRO A 432 29.31 -3.10 0.82
C PRO A 432 29.66 -3.65 -0.55
N GLN A 433 30.48 -4.70 -0.58
CA GLN A 433 30.72 -5.49 -1.78
C GLN A 433 29.71 -6.64 -1.85
N GLY A 434 29.13 -6.88 -3.03
CA GLY A 434 28.19 -8.00 -3.22
C GLY A 434 28.90 -9.37 -3.35
N PRO A 435 28.19 -10.48 -3.10
CA PRO A 435 26.80 -10.59 -2.69
C PRO A 435 26.53 -10.15 -1.23
N ILE A 436 25.31 -9.75 -0.93
CA ILE A 436 24.92 -9.17 0.37
C ILE A 436 23.87 -10.05 1.06
N ALA A 437 24.13 -10.45 2.31
CA ALA A 437 23.18 -11.18 3.16
C ALA A 437 22.61 -10.23 4.21
N LEU A 438 21.30 -9.89 4.08
CA LEU A 438 20.59 -9.00 5.00
C LEU A 438 20.11 -9.76 6.25
N VAL A 439 20.21 -9.14 7.41
CA VAL A 439 19.89 -9.78 8.70
C VAL A 439 18.43 -10.19 8.82
N GLU A 440 17.49 -9.32 8.45
CA GLU A 440 16.05 -9.61 8.51
C GLU A 440 15.66 -10.77 7.57
N VAL A 441 16.31 -10.86 6.42
CA VAL A 441 16.07 -11.93 5.43
C VAL A 441 16.44 -13.29 6.03
N GLN A 442 17.50 -13.37 6.82
CA GLN A 442 17.83 -14.61 7.52
C GLN A 442 16.73 -14.97 8.54
N GLY A 443 16.15 -13.98 9.21
CA GLY A 443 14.97 -14.18 10.07
C GLY A 443 13.78 -14.73 9.30
N TYR A 444 13.54 -14.24 8.09
CA TYR A 444 12.47 -14.76 7.22
C TYR A 444 12.74 -16.20 6.79
N VAL A 445 13.98 -16.54 6.42
CA VAL A 445 14.37 -17.94 6.11
C VAL A 445 14.16 -18.85 7.31
N PHE A 446 14.60 -18.45 8.50
CA PHE A 446 14.38 -19.20 9.73
C PHE A 446 12.89 -19.51 9.96
N ALA A 447 12.04 -18.49 9.93
CA ALA A 447 10.62 -18.64 10.15
C ALA A 447 9.93 -19.44 9.03
N ALA A 448 10.34 -19.23 7.77
CA ALA A 448 9.86 -19.97 6.61
C ALA A 448 10.13 -21.47 6.77
N MET A 449 11.37 -21.86 6.97
CA MET A 449 11.77 -23.27 7.08
C MET A 449 11.11 -23.94 8.29
N ARG A 450 11.08 -23.27 9.45
CA ARG A 450 10.42 -23.77 10.65
C ARG A 450 8.90 -23.91 10.48
N GLY A 451 8.27 -22.94 9.82
CA GLY A 451 6.83 -22.96 9.54
C GLY A 451 6.47 -24.05 8.54
N MET A 452 7.22 -24.12 7.43
CA MET A 452 7.01 -25.11 6.36
C MET A 452 7.33 -26.54 6.82
N SER A 453 8.23 -26.76 7.78
CA SER A 453 8.43 -28.06 8.41
C SER A 453 7.12 -28.61 9.00
N ARG A 454 6.36 -27.77 9.70
CA ARG A 454 5.04 -28.15 10.23
C ARG A 454 4.01 -28.45 9.13
N VAL A 455 4.04 -27.63 8.08
CA VAL A 455 3.16 -27.82 6.91
C VAL A 455 3.50 -29.14 6.19
N ALA A 456 4.78 -29.46 6.04
CA ALA A 456 5.25 -30.72 5.44
C ALA A 456 4.70 -31.94 6.20
N LEU A 457 4.74 -31.91 7.54
CA LEU A 457 4.10 -32.96 8.36
C LEU A 457 2.59 -33.08 8.08
N ALA A 458 1.88 -31.96 7.97
CA ALA A 458 0.45 -31.93 7.74
C ALA A 458 0.06 -32.46 6.33
N VAL A 459 0.96 -32.39 5.36
CA VAL A 459 0.74 -32.97 4.02
C VAL A 459 1.33 -34.37 3.86
N GLY A 460 2.05 -34.90 4.86
CA GLY A 460 2.58 -36.27 4.90
C GLY A 460 4.02 -36.43 4.40
N GLU A 461 4.82 -35.33 4.34
CA GLU A 461 6.21 -35.34 3.88
C GLU A 461 7.19 -35.23 5.10
N GLU A 462 7.38 -36.31 5.85
CA GLU A 462 8.16 -36.32 7.09
C GLU A 462 9.65 -35.99 6.88
N GLU A 463 10.29 -36.52 5.84
CA GLU A 463 11.71 -36.26 5.57
C GLU A 463 11.94 -34.81 5.18
N THR A 464 11.08 -34.24 4.34
CA THR A 464 11.09 -32.82 4.01
C THR A 464 10.94 -31.96 5.26
N SER A 465 10.07 -32.35 6.19
CA SER A 465 9.89 -31.68 7.46
C SER A 465 11.17 -31.62 8.30
N LYS A 466 11.87 -32.76 8.44
CA LYS A 466 13.14 -32.84 9.18
C LYS A 466 14.23 -31.99 8.55
N GLN A 467 14.35 -32.04 7.22
CA GLN A 467 15.31 -31.25 6.44
C GLN A 467 15.11 -29.74 6.67
N TRP A 468 13.85 -29.25 6.53
CA TRP A 468 13.56 -27.84 6.72
C TRP A 468 13.72 -27.37 8.16
N LEU A 469 13.40 -28.22 9.15
CA LEU A 469 13.65 -27.90 10.55
C LEU A 469 15.16 -27.75 10.81
N TRP A 470 15.97 -28.70 10.34
CA TRP A 470 17.43 -28.63 10.41
C TRP A 470 17.96 -27.33 9.75
N ARG A 471 17.46 -26.97 8.54
CA ARG A 471 17.87 -25.73 7.87
C ARG A 471 17.56 -24.49 8.71
N SER A 472 16.41 -24.45 9.36
CA SER A 472 16.02 -23.32 10.24
C SER A 472 16.99 -23.16 11.41
N GLU A 473 17.42 -24.25 12.02
CA GLU A 473 18.39 -24.24 13.12
C GLU A 473 19.76 -23.73 12.66
N ARG A 474 20.24 -24.19 11.49
CA ARG A 474 21.51 -23.75 10.90
C ARG A 474 21.53 -22.24 10.61
N ILE A 475 20.46 -21.71 10.05
CA ILE A 475 20.32 -20.25 9.81
C ILE A 475 20.36 -19.48 11.14
N ALA A 476 19.65 -19.95 12.17
CA ALA A 476 19.68 -19.31 13.48
C ALA A 476 21.09 -19.27 14.08
N GLU A 477 21.83 -20.38 13.99
CA GLU A 477 23.23 -20.43 14.43
C GLU A 477 24.14 -19.46 13.65
N ALA A 478 23.96 -19.38 12.33
CA ALA A 478 24.73 -18.47 11.49
C ALA A 478 24.46 -17.00 11.83
N VAL A 479 23.19 -16.61 12.03
CA VAL A 479 22.83 -15.26 12.46
C VAL A 479 23.44 -14.90 13.82
N GLU A 480 23.32 -15.81 14.79
CA GLU A 480 23.87 -15.61 16.12
C GLU A 480 25.40 -15.46 16.12
N ARG A 481 26.09 -16.05 15.15
CA ARG A 481 27.56 -16.01 15.00
C ARG A 481 28.05 -14.80 14.23
N HIS A 482 27.39 -14.44 13.12
CA HIS A 482 27.95 -13.52 12.13
C HIS A 482 27.35 -12.11 12.18
N PHE A 483 26.18 -11.91 12.80
CA PHE A 483 25.52 -10.59 12.83
C PHE A 483 25.55 -9.90 14.20
N TRP A 484 25.84 -10.65 15.28
CA TRP A 484 25.83 -10.08 16.63
C TRP A 484 27.05 -9.21 16.88
N MET A 485 26.80 -7.97 17.33
CA MET A 485 27.83 -6.97 17.67
C MET A 485 28.06 -6.91 19.19
N GLU A 486 29.28 -6.51 19.60
CA GLU A 486 29.61 -6.27 21.02
C GLU A 486 28.75 -5.19 21.67
N SER A 487 28.20 -4.25 20.86
CA SER A 487 27.24 -3.23 21.30
C SER A 487 25.89 -3.78 21.78
N GLY A 488 25.67 -5.10 21.70
CA GLY A 488 24.42 -5.75 22.11
C GLY A 488 23.29 -5.59 21.09
N PHE A 489 23.62 -5.57 19.79
CA PHE A 489 22.67 -5.45 18.69
C PHE A 489 23.11 -6.32 17.51
N TYR A 490 22.26 -6.49 16.48
CA TYR A 490 22.66 -7.16 15.24
C TYR A 490 22.99 -6.12 14.17
N GLY A 491 24.09 -6.31 13.43
CA GLY A 491 24.43 -5.52 12.25
C GLY A 491 23.43 -5.76 11.12
N ILE A 492 23.35 -4.85 10.15
CA ILE A 492 22.31 -4.89 9.11
C ILE A 492 22.57 -5.98 8.06
N ALA A 493 23.83 -6.25 7.70
CA ALA A 493 24.19 -7.18 6.63
C ALA A 493 25.60 -7.75 6.82
N VAL A 494 25.87 -8.87 6.15
CA VAL A 494 27.21 -9.38 5.86
C VAL A 494 27.43 -9.25 4.35
N ASP A 495 28.56 -8.70 3.93
CA ASP A 495 28.88 -8.47 2.53
C ASP A 495 29.66 -9.64 1.88
N GLY A 496 29.99 -9.53 0.59
CA GLY A 496 30.68 -10.58 -0.17
C GLY A 496 32.13 -10.87 0.26
N GLU A 497 32.72 -10.00 1.08
CA GLU A 497 34.02 -10.23 1.72
C GLU A 497 33.84 -10.86 3.12
N ASN A 498 32.63 -11.29 3.47
CA ASN A 498 32.25 -11.78 4.79
C ASN A 498 32.41 -10.73 5.91
N ALA A 499 32.42 -9.44 5.57
CA ALA A 499 32.55 -8.35 6.52
C ALA A 499 31.16 -7.90 7.00
N LEU A 500 31.02 -7.70 8.32
CA LEU A 500 29.78 -7.22 8.92
C LEU A 500 29.59 -5.71 8.65
N CYS A 501 28.44 -5.34 8.07
CA CYS A 501 27.97 -3.97 8.06
C CYS A 501 27.45 -3.62 9.47
N ALA A 502 28.35 -3.21 10.34
CA ALA A 502 28.13 -3.06 11.78
C ALA A 502 27.42 -1.75 12.13
N ILE A 503 26.21 -1.55 11.59
CA ILE A 503 25.34 -0.40 11.86
C ILE A 503 24.04 -0.83 12.56
N ARG A 504 23.50 0.08 13.37
CA ARG A 504 22.24 -0.14 14.07
C ARG A 504 21.07 0.36 13.23
N ALA A 505 20.33 -0.56 12.62
CA ALA A 505 19.12 -0.31 11.83
C ALA A 505 17.90 -1.00 12.47
N SER A 506 16.68 -0.69 12.03
CA SER A 506 15.44 -1.30 12.55
C SER A 506 15.28 -2.78 12.18
N ASN A 507 16.02 -3.25 11.17
CA ASN A 507 15.92 -4.62 10.61
C ASN A 507 15.93 -5.76 11.67
N PRO A 508 16.73 -5.69 12.78
CA PRO A 508 16.66 -6.70 13.85
C PRO A 508 15.29 -6.77 14.59
N GLY A 509 14.45 -5.74 14.49
CA GLY A 509 13.06 -5.83 14.95
C GLY A 509 12.25 -6.89 14.20
N HIS A 510 12.58 -7.15 12.93
CA HIS A 510 11.99 -8.22 12.14
C HIS A 510 12.49 -9.61 12.59
N LEU A 511 13.74 -9.72 13.07
CA LEU A 511 14.21 -10.97 13.73
C LEU A 511 13.35 -11.28 14.96
N LEU A 512 13.02 -10.26 15.78
CA LEU A 512 12.12 -10.43 16.92
C LEU A 512 10.75 -10.94 16.45
N TYR A 513 10.18 -10.35 15.41
CA TYR A 513 8.90 -10.79 14.86
C TYR A 513 8.94 -12.26 14.39
N MET A 514 10.01 -12.69 13.76
CA MET A 514 10.19 -14.08 13.33
C MET A 514 10.54 -15.04 14.47
N GLY A 515 10.95 -14.53 15.63
CA GLY A 515 11.25 -15.33 16.83
C GLY A 515 12.58 -16.05 16.76
N LEU A 516 13.57 -15.49 16.02
CA LEU A 516 14.88 -16.08 15.88
C LEU A 516 15.78 -15.84 17.11
N PRO A 517 15.91 -14.60 17.65
CA PRO A 517 16.88 -14.32 18.72
C PRO A 517 16.60 -15.09 19.99
N LYS A 518 17.66 -15.49 20.70
CA LYS A 518 17.55 -15.99 22.06
C LYS A 518 17.06 -14.88 22.99
N HIS A 519 16.38 -15.25 24.09
CA HIS A 519 15.67 -14.29 24.97
C HIS A 519 16.56 -13.14 25.47
N ALA A 520 17.80 -13.41 25.89
CA ALA A 520 18.73 -12.36 26.36
C ALA A 520 19.09 -11.35 25.27
N ARG A 521 19.37 -11.82 24.03
CA ARG A 521 19.65 -10.94 22.88
C ARG A 521 18.42 -10.19 22.42
N ALA A 522 17.25 -10.84 22.43
CA ALA A 522 15.98 -10.19 22.15
C ALA A 522 15.69 -9.02 23.10
N GLN A 523 16.00 -9.21 24.41
CA GLN A 523 15.86 -8.15 25.41
C GLN A 523 16.80 -6.96 25.12
N ALA A 524 18.06 -7.20 24.75
CA ALA A 524 19.03 -6.17 24.42
C ALA A 524 18.56 -5.37 23.18
N VAL A 525 18.14 -6.06 22.11
CA VAL A 525 17.60 -5.44 20.90
C VAL A 525 16.33 -4.61 21.21
N SER A 526 15.42 -5.16 22.01
CA SER A 526 14.19 -4.47 22.42
C SER A 526 14.47 -3.16 23.16
N THR A 527 15.43 -3.17 24.07
CA THR A 527 15.84 -1.99 24.83
C THR A 527 16.38 -0.90 23.91
N GLN A 528 17.22 -1.26 22.94
CA GLN A 528 17.79 -0.31 21.99
C GLN A 528 16.74 0.25 21.03
N LEU A 529 15.85 -0.58 20.45
CA LEU A 529 14.77 -0.13 19.56
C LEU A 529 13.83 0.87 20.23
N MET A 530 13.66 0.79 21.55
CA MET A 530 12.82 1.73 22.33
C MET A 530 13.60 2.91 22.92
N SER A 531 14.90 3.00 22.65
CA SER A 531 15.74 4.15 23.05
C SER A 531 15.47 5.39 22.19
N GLN A 532 15.98 6.55 22.60
CA GLN A 532 15.86 7.80 21.85
C GLN A 532 16.57 7.79 20.48
N ASP A 533 17.56 6.92 20.29
CA ASP A 533 18.25 6.76 19.01
C ASP A 533 17.28 6.23 17.93
N PHE A 534 16.39 5.32 18.30
CA PHE A 534 15.43 4.73 17.38
C PHE A 534 14.00 5.28 17.54
N PHE A 535 13.48 5.33 18.77
CA PHE A 535 12.11 5.77 18.99
C PHE A 535 11.97 7.29 18.93
N SER A 536 11.46 7.80 17.82
CA SER A 536 11.26 9.24 17.57
C SER A 536 10.16 9.87 18.42
N GLY A 537 9.29 9.06 19.05
CA GLY A 537 8.03 9.49 19.66
C GLY A 537 6.82 9.32 18.73
N TRP A 538 7.05 9.11 17.43
CA TRP A 538 6.04 8.80 16.41
C TRP A 538 6.11 7.35 15.92
N GLY A 539 7.25 6.70 16.07
CA GLY A 539 7.54 5.34 15.65
C GLY A 539 9.04 5.08 15.71
N ILE A 540 9.46 3.90 15.27
CA ILE A 540 10.86 3.49 15.19
C ILE A 540 11.47 4.04 13.91
N ARG A 541 12.62 4.71 14.02
CA ARG A 541 13.42 5.14 12.88
C ARG A 541 14.07 3.95 12.20
N THR A 542 14.16 3.99 10.90
CA THR A 542 14.82 2.94 10.10
C THR A 542 16.31 2.78 10.38
N LEU A 543 16.94 3.85 10.86
CA LEU A 543 18.36 3.90 11.22
C LEU A 543 18.52 4.67 12.54
N ALA A 544 19.43 4.22 13.42
CA ALA A 544 19.71 4.89 14.68
C ALA A 544 20.40 6.25 14.46
N VAL A 545 20.06 7.20 15.31
CA VAL A 545 20.77 8.49 15.36
C VAL A 545 22.25 8.25 15.65
N GLY A 546 23.12 8.93 14.91
CA GLY A 546 24.58 8.80 15.05
C GLY A 546 25.23 7.83 14.05
N GLU A 547 24.48 7.01 13.33
CA GLU A 547 25.02 6.20 12.25
C GLU A 547 25.46 7.07 11.05
N ALA A 548 26.50 6.64 10.30
CA ALA A 548 27.19 7.47 9.30
C ALA A 548 26.28 8.08 8.22
N ARG A 549 25.22 7.37 7.81
CA ARG A 549 24.25 7.85 6.79
C ARG A 549 22.93 8.29 7.39
N TYR A 550 22.84 8.52 8.71
CA TYR A 550 21.62 8.95 9.33
C TYR A 550 21.14 10.31 8.80
N ASN A 551 19.89 10.32 8.30
CA ASN A 551 19.19 11.53 7.90
C ASN A 551 17.68 11.32 8.10
N PRO A 552 17.01 12.05 9.02
CA PRO A 552 15.58 11.87 9.28
C PRO A 552 14.69 12.16 8.06
N MET A 553 15.21 12.79 7.02
CA MET A 553 14.54 13.08 5.74
C MET A 553 14.95 12.10 4.63
N SER A 554 15.75 11.07 4.91
CA SER A 554 16.08 10.03 3.95
C SER A 554 14.95 9.02 3.80
N TYR A 555 14.80 8.43 2.60
CA TYR A 555 13.78 7.42 2.34
C TYR A 555 13.94 6.19 3.26
N HIS A 556 15.16 5.63 3.42
CA HIS A 556 15.40 4.46 4.27
C HIS A 556 16.42 4.66 5.42
N ASN A 557 17.06 5.84 5.53
CA ASN A 557 18.18 6.05 6.47
C ASN A 557 17.84 7.01 7.62
N GLY A 558 16.67 6.87 8.25
CA GLY A 558 16.31 7.64 9.43
C GLY A 558 14.84 8.07 9.50
N SER A 559 14.04 7.87 8.46
CA SER A 559 12.58 8.04 8.43
C SER A 559 11.86 7.02 9.31
N VAL A 560 10.55 7.21 9.50
CA VAL A 560 9.65 6.26 10.18
C VAL A 560 8.70 5.65 9.16
N TRP A 561 8.71 4.31 9.11
CA TRP A 561 7.81 3.52 8.28
C TRP A 561 6.77 2.83 9.16
N PRO A 562 5.47 3.06 8.94
CA PRO A 562 4.43 2.42 9.76
C PRO A 562 4.50 0.90 9.78
N HIS A 563 4.78 0.24 8.62
CA HIS A 563 4.88 -1.21 8.55
C HIS A 563 6.07 -1.76 9.36
N ASP A 564 7.25 -1.11 9.27
CA ASP A 564 8.46 -1.48 10.00
C ASP A 564 8.24 -1.36 11.53
N SER A 565 7.66 -0.23 11.95
CA SER A 565 7.26 -0.03 13.36
C SER A 565 6.25 -1.07 13.83
N ALA A 566 5.31 -1.51 12.99
CA ALA A 566 4.33 -2.54 13.34
C ALA A 566 4.95 -3.94 13.44
N LEU A 567 5.89 -4.29 12.55
CA LEU A 567 6.66 -5.53 12.64
C LEU A 567 7.53 -5.55 13.91
N CYS A 568 8.19 -4.43 14.22
CA CYS A 568 8.91 -4.28 15.49
C CYS A 568 7.98 -4.44 16.69
N ALA A 569 6.78 -3.83 16.69
CA ALA A 569 5.79 -3.96 17.77
C ALA A 569 5.35 -5.42 17.96
N ALA A 570 5.10 -6.14 16.87
CA ALA A 570 4.75 -7.56 16.92
C ALA A 570 5.92 -8.40 17.45
N GLY A 571 7.15 -8.08 17.08
CA GLY A 571 8.37 -8.69 17.59
C GLY A 571 8.54 -8.46 19.10
N LEU A 572 8.42 -7.23 19.55
CA LEU A 572 8.47 -6.86 20.97
C LEU A 572 7.41 -7.61 21.79
N ALA A 573 6.18 -7.67 21.29
CA ALA A 573 5.10 -8.41 21.92
C ALA A 573 5.41 -9.90 22.07
N ARG A 574 6.04 -10.51 21.06
CA ARG A 574 6.44 -11.93 21.07
C ARG A 574 7.42 -12.26 22.19
N TYR A 575 8.27 -11.31 22.58
CA TYR A 575 9.22 -11.46 23.70
C TYR A 575 8.74 -10.85 25.01
N GLY A 576 7.44 -10.68 25.17
CA GLY A 576 6.82 -10.22 26.42
C GLY A 576 6.89 -8.70 26.64
N GLN A 577 7.41 -7.91 25.69
CA GLN A 577 7.51 -6.46 25.80
C GLN A 577 6.19 -5.76 25.38
N ARG A 578 5.09 -6.17 26.03
CA ARG A 578 3.73 -5.74 25.66
C ARG A 578 3.52 -4.22 25.78
N GLU A 579 4.08 -3.62 26.84
CA GLU A 579 3.97 -2.18 27.08
C GLU A 579 4.68 -1.36 25.98
N ALA A 580 5.81 -1.85 25.45
CA ALA A 580 6.48 -1.24 24.31
C ALA A 580 5.60 -1.30 23.06
N SER A 581 4.90 -2.40 22.82
CA SER A 581 3.95 -2.54 21.71
C SER A 581 2.77 -1.57 21.84
N VAL A 582 2.21 -1.40 23.04
CA VAL A 582 1.15 -0.41 23.33
C VAL A 582 1.65 1.02 23.06
N ARG A 583 2.90 1.32 23.47
CA ARG A 583 3.52 2.62 23.22
C ARG A 583 3.68 2.89 21.72
N LEU A 584 4.06 1.89 20.92
CA LEU A 584 4.16 2.01 19.45
C LEU A 584 2.78 2.17 18.79
N LEU A 585 1.77 1.42 19.21
CA LEU A 585 0.39 1.59 18.72
C LEU A 585 -0.12 3.01 18.98
N ARG A 586 0.12 3.53 20.20
CA ARG A 586 -0.26 4.89 20.57
C ARG A 586 0.45 5.92 19.69
N ALA A 587 1.76 5.77 19.48
CA ALA A 587 2.56 6.67 18.64
C ALA A 587 2.06 6.67 17.18
N ALA A 588 1.75 5.49 16.63
CA ALA A 588 1.17 5.35 15.28
C ALA A 588 -0.22 6.00 15.18
N PHE A 589 -1.08 5.83 16.18
CA PHE A 589 -2.39 6.48 16.24
C PHE A 589 -2.27 8.01 16.28
N GLU A 590 -1.39 8.53 17.13
CA GLU A 590 -1.15 9.98 17.26
C GLU A 590 -0.54 10.55 15.97
N ALA A 591 0.33 9.80 15.28
CA ALA A 591 0.80 10.17 13.94
C ALA A 591 -0.34 10.17 12.92
N ALA A 592 -1.22 9.17 12.94
CA ALA A 592 -2.38 9.11 12.04
C ALA A 592 -3.32 10.30 12.22
N VAL A 593 -3.50 10.81 13.45
CA VAL A 593 -4.25 12.06 13.70
C VAL A 593 -3.64 13.22 12.93
N GLY A 594 -2.30 13.34 12.90
CA GLY A 594 -1.58 14.36 12.15
C GLY A 594 -1.71 14.24 10.62
N PHE A 595 -2.08 13.05 10.13
CA PHE A 595 -2.27 12.73 8.71
C PHE A 595 -3.74 12.45 8.35
N ASP A 596 -4.69 13.09 9.00
CA ASP A 596 -6.14 12.91 8.75
C ASP A 596 -6.59 11.44 8.82
N MET A 597 -6.15 10.73 9.85
CA MET A 597 -6.41 9.30 10.08
C MET A 597 -5.89 8.35 8.98
N ARG A 598 -4.95 8.79 8.15
CA ARG A 598 -4.36 8.00 7.07
C ARG A 598 -2.84 8.02 7.18
N LEU A 599 -2.26 6.92 7.64
CA LEU A 599 -0.80 6.80 7.67
C LEU A 599 -0.24 6.74 6.25
N PRO A 600 0.76 7.59 5.92
CA PRO A 600 1.47 7.50 4.65
C PRO A 600 2.41 6.29 4.65
N GLU A 601 2.98 5.98 3.49
CA GLU A 601 4.03 4.98 3.32
C GLU A 601 5.16 5.15 4.34
N LEU A 602 5.67 6.38 4.45
CA LEU A 602 6.66 6.81 5.44
C LEU A 602 6.47 8.29 5.76
N PHE A 603 7.12 8.73 6.83
CA PHE A 603 7.25 10.15 7.17
C PHE A 603 8.62 10.41 7.82
N CYS A 604 9.04 11.68 7.87
CA CYS A 604 10.35 12.06 8.38
C CYS A 604 10.56 11.65 9.84
N GLY A 605 11.76 11.19 10.17
CA GLY A 605 12.12 10.66 11.49
C GLY A 605 12.52 11.70 12.54
N PHE A 606 12.04 12.93 12.41
CA PHE A 606 12.31 13.98 13.43
C PHE A 606 11.77 13.58 14.81
N PRO A 607 12.45 13.98 15.89
CA PRO A 607 11.94 13.71 17.24
C PRO A 607 10.63 14.45 17.47
N ARG A 608 9.72 13.82 18.21
CA ARG A 608 8.48 14.43 18.62
C ARG A 608 8.75 15.57 19.62
N VAL A 609 8.19 16.73 19.36
CA VAL A 609 8.18 17.86 20.27
C VAL A 609 6.76 18.11 20.80
N PRO A 610 6.59 18.64 22.03
CA PRO A 610 5.26 18.96 22.57
C PRO A 610 4.50 19.90 21.63
N GLY A 611 3.25 19.57 21.32
CA GLY A 611 2.39 20.34 20.40
C GLY A 611 2.75 20.23 18.92
N GLY A 612 3.82 19.53 18.56
CA GLY A 612 4.22 19.29 17.17
C GLY A 612 3.40 18.21 16.48
N ALA A 613 3.43 18.23 15.14
CA ALA A 613 2.86 17.20 14.27
C ALA A 613 3.99 16.37 13.63
N PRO A 614 3.72 15.15 13.15
CA PRO A 614 4.67 14.40 12.34
C PRO A 614 4.93 15.16 11.03
N VAL A 615 6.17 15.09 10.54
CA VAL A 615 6.59 15.79 9.32
C VAL A 615 6.46 14.83 8.13
N ALA A 616 5.67 15.22 7.14
CA ALA A 616 5.44 14.41 5.94
C ALA A 616 6.73 14.18 5.14
N TYR A 617 6.84 13.00 4.53
CA TYR A 617 7.85 12.75 3.49
C TYR A 617 7.25 13.09 2.13
N PRO A 618 7.89 13.95 1.33
CA PRO A 618 7.23 14.62 0.20
C PRO A 618 6.62 13.70 -0.87
N VAL A 619 7.29 12.58 -1.19
CA VAL A 619 6.88 11.67 -2.27
C VAL A 619 6.33 10.32 -1.76
N ALA A 620 6.01 10.24 -0.47
CA ALA A 620 5.41 9.03 0.10
C ALA A 620 4.06 8.70 -0.56
N CYS A 621 3.84 7.43 -0.88
CA CYS A 621 2.52 6.98 -1.31
C CYS A 621 1.46 7.19 -0.22
N LEU A 622 0.28 7.64 -0.64
CA LEU A 622 -0.86 7.90 0.24
C LEU A 622 -2.19 7.64 -0.51
N PRO A 623 -2.85 6.49 -0.32
CA PRO A 623 -2.55 5.43 0.64
C PRO A 623 -1.46 4.43 0.21
N GLN A 624 -0.96 3.67 1.21
CA GLN A 624 -0.07 2.52 1.05
C GLN A 624 -0.65 1.33 1.82
N ALA A 625 -0.64 0.13 1.20
CA ALA A 625 -1.32 -1.05 1.75
C ALA A 625 -0.73 -1.50 3.08
N TRP A 626 0.59 -1.68 3.16
CA TRP A 626 1.27 -2.08 4.40
C TRP A 626 1.26 -0.98 5.49
N ALA A 627 1.10 0.30 5.13
CA ALA A 627 0.88 1.35 6.11
C ALA A 627 -0.54 1.29 6.70
N ALA A 628 -1.55 1.03 5.87
CA ALA A 628 -2.92 0.80 6.33
C ALA A 628 -3.03 -0.49 7.15
N GLY A 629 -2.36 -1.58 6.73
CA GLY A 629 -2.30 -2.85 7.44
C GLY A 629 -1.62 -2.76 8.81
N SER A 630 -0.64 -1.85 8.97
CA SER A 630 0.14 -1.67 10.19
C SER A 630 -0.72 -1.38 11.43
N ALA A 631 -1.85 -0.69 11.25
CA ALA A 631 -2.82 -0.42 12.31
C ALA A 631 -3.37 -1.72 12.93
N PHE A 632 -3.68 -2.70 12.09
CA PHE A 632 -4.23 -3.99 12.52
C PHE A 632 -3.16 -4.90 13.14
N MET A 633 -1.94 -4.92 12.59
CA MET A 633 -0.83 -5.66 13.19
C MET A 633 -0.43 -5.10 14.56
N SER A 634 -0.32 -3.79 14.69
CA SER A 634 -0.01 -3.15 15.97
C SER A 634 -1.10 -3.42 17.02
N LEU A 635 -2.37 -3.42 16.62
CA LEU A 635 -3.47 -3.80 17.50
C LEU A 635 -3.38 -5.28 17.90
N GLN A 636 -3.13 -6.18 16.93
CA GLN A 636 -2.93 -7.60 17.20
C GLN A 636 -1.81 -7.83 18.24
N ALA A 637 -0.70 -7.11 18.07
CA ALA A 637 0.44 -7.16 18.99
C ALA A 637 0.06 -6.73 20.42
N CYS A 638 -0.73 -5.66 20.58
CA CYS A 638 -1.21 -5.21 21.90
C CYS A 638 -2.17 -6.21 22.56
N LEU A 639 -3.08 -6.78 21.76
CA LEU A 639 -4.05 -7.77 22.25
C LEU A 639 -3.42 -9.15 22.50
N GLY A 640 -2.22 -9.41 21.97
CA GLY A 640 -1.57 -10.72 22.02
C GLY A 640 -2.41 -11.82 21.39
N ILE A 641 -3.24 -11.47 20.39
CA ILE A 641 -4.22 -12.37 19.82
C ILE A 641 -3.56 -13.31 18.79
N ASP A 642 -3.78 -14.60 18.99
CA ASP A 642 -3.41 -15.67 18.10
C ASP A 642 -4.61 -16.58 17.84
N ILE A 643 -4.80 -17.04 16.61
CA ILE A 643 -5.97 -17.81 16.19
C ILE A 643 -5.51 -19.10 15.53
N ASP A 644 -5.92 -20.22 16.10
CA ASP A 644 -5.82 -21.56 15.51
C ASP A 644 -7.19 -21.91 14.90
N GLY A 645 -7.28 -21.86 13.58
CA GLY A 645 -8.53 -22.11 12.88
C GLY A 645 -9.02 -23.56 13.02
N PRO A 646 -8.19 -24.58 12.78
CA PRO A 646 -8.53 -25.99 12.97
C PRO A 646 -9.02 -26.33 14.37
N ALA A 647 -8.36 -25.81 15.40
CA ALA A 647 -8.75 -26.02 16.79
C ALA A 647 -9.95 -25.18 17.22
N ALA A 648 -10.38 -24.21 16.39
CA ALA A 648 -11.35 -23.17 16.75
C ALA A 648 -10.98 -22.48 18.07
N GLU A 649 -9.70 -22.22 18.26
CA GLU A 649 -9.14 -21.63 19.47
C GLU A 649 -8.60 -20.22 19.20
N ILE A 650 -8.88 -19.30 20.12
CA ILE A 650 -8.32 -17.95 20.16
C ILE A 650 -7.54 -17.82 21.46
N VAL A 651 -6.25 -17.58 21.35
CA VAL A 651 -5.38 -17.29 22.51
C VAL A 651 -5.15 -15.79 22.59
N LEU A 652 -5.32 -15.19 23.75
CA LEU A 652 -4.93 -13.82 24.05
C LEU A 652 -3.84 -13.88 25.13
N ASP A 653 -2.62 -13.53 24.75
CA ASP A 653 -1.47 -13.59 25.63
C ASP A 653 -1.18 -12.19 26.21
N HIS A 654 -1.36 -12.04 27.54
CA HIS A 654 -1.19 -10.76 28.26
C HIS A 654 -1.85 -9.56 27.53
N PRO A 655 -3.16 -9.64 27.19
CA PRO A 655 -3.82 -8.63 26.38
C PRO A 655 -3.79 -7.25 27.03
N ARG A 656 -3.55 -6.22 26.22
CA ARG A 656 -3.66 -4.82 26.62
C ARG A 656 -4.56 -4.07 25.62
N LEU A 657 -5.50 -3.29 26.15
CA LEU A 657 -6.29 -2.38 25.30
C LEU A 657 -5.52 -1.08 25.07
N PRO A 658 -5.71 -0.42 23.91
CA PRO A 658 -5.15 0.90 23.65
C PRO A 658 -5.52 1.90 24.76
N ALA A 659 -4.66 2.90 24.99
CA ALA A 659 -4.95 3.93 25.97
C ALA A 659 -6.25 4.68 25.62
N GLY A 660 -7.15 4.87 26.60
CA GLY A 660 -8.45 5.51 26.41
C GLY A 660 -9.50 4.63 25.72
N VAL A 661 -9.24 3.32 25.57
CA VAL A 661 -10.21 2.33 25.12
C VAL A 661 -10.58 1.44 26.29
N GLU A 662 -11.85 1.45 26.71
CA GLU A 662 -12.39 0.63 27.81
C GLU A 662 -13.05 -0.66 27.30
N GLU A 663 -13.66 -0.57 26.10
CA GLU A 663 -14.26 -1.71 25.41
C GLU A 663 -13.85 -1.75 23.94
N LEU A 664 -13.47 -2.94 23.46
CA LEU A 664 -13.14 -3.20 22.06
C LEU A 664 -13.89 -4.43 21.59
N SER A 665 -14.58 -4.31 20.46
CA SER A 665 -15.25 -5.44 19.81
C SER A 665 -14.64 -5.76 18.45
N ILE A 666 -14.44 -7.06 18.18
CA ILE A 666 -13.98 -7.58 16.88
C ILE A 666 -15.11 -8.48 16.36
N ARG A 667 -15.76 -8.05 15.29
CA ARG A 667 -16.95 -8.73 14.77
C ARG A 667 -16.66 -9.49 13.49
N ASN A 668 -17.34 -10.63 13.33
CA ASN A 668 -17.25 -11.52 12.16
C ASN A 668 -15.85 -12.15 11.98
N LEU A 669 -15.20 -12.54 13.10
CA LEU A 669 -14.01 -13.39 13.00
C LEU A 669 -14.41 -14.77 12.47
N THR A 670 -13.66 -15.26 11.49
CA THR A 670 -13.82 -16.60 10.93
C THR A 670 -12.80 -17.55 11.57
N LEU A 671 -13.24 -18.75 12.00
CA LEU A 671 -12.39 -19.82 12.54
C LEU A 671 -12.80 -21.12 11.85
N GLY A 672 -12.11 -21.47 10.75
CA GLY A 672 -12.61 -22.48 9.83
C GLY A 672 -13.97 -22.07 9.27
N GLU A 673 -15.00 -22.91 9.46
CA GLU A 673 -16.38 -22.61 9.05
C GLU A 673 -17.18 -21.78 10.07
N ARG A 674 -16.64 -21.58 11.29
CA ARG A 674 -17.32 -20.89 12.38
C ARG A 674 -17.11 -19.38 12.30
N ARG A 675 -18.10 -18.64 12.86
CA ARG A 675 -18.04 -17.18 13.02
C ARG A 675 -18.31 -16.78 14.46
N ALA A 676 -17.40 -15.96 15.00
CA ALA A 676 -17.52 -15.44 16.35
C ALA A 676 -17.27 -13.93 16.39
N HIS A 677 -17.71 -13.33 17.49
CA HIS A 677 -17.39 -11.95 17.87
C HIS A 677 -16.60 -12.00 19.17
N LEU A 678 -15.56 -11.20 19.28
CA LEU A 678 -14.86 -10.99 20.52
C LEU A 678 -15.24 -9.63 21.10
N VAL A 679 -15.52 -9.58 22.38
CA VAL A 679 -15.69 -8.35 23.15
C VAL A 679 -14.64 -8.36 24.26
N LEU A 680 -13.78 -7.35 24.27
CA LEU A 680 -12.71 -7.18 25.24
C LEU A 680 -13.04 -5.97 26.10
N LYS A 681 -13.03 -6.12 27.44
CA LYS A 681 -13.33 -5.05 28.39
C LYS A 681 -12.19 -4.86 29.37
N ARG A 682 -11.83 -3.63 29.64
CA ARG A 682 -10.84 -3.27 30.66
C ARG A 682 -11.42 -3.52 32.04
N MET A 683 -10.69 -4.24 32.86
CA MET A 683 -11.05 -4.57 34.25
C MET A 683 -9.84 -4.24 35.16
N GLY A 684 -9.63 -2.96 35.42
CA GLY A 684 -8.39 -2.47 36.05
C GLY A 684 -7.17 -2.74 35.15
N ASP A 685 -6.20 -3.47 35.64
CA ASP A 685 -4.97 -3.82 34.88
C ASP A 685 -5.14 -5.06 33.97
N ARG A 686 -6.32 -5.69 34.00
CA ARG A 686 -6.63 -6.90 33.22
C ARG A 686 -7.62 -6.58 32.10
N VAL A 687 -7.75 -7.52 31.18
CA VAL A 687 -8.74 -7.50 30.11
C VAL A 687 -9.63 -8.74 30.22
N ALA A 688 -10.92 -8.53 30.40
CA ALA A 688 -11.91 -9.59 30.28
C ALA A 688 -12.28 -9.82 28.82
N VAL A 689 -12.44 -11.08 28.42
CA VAL A 689 -12.73 -11.49 27.05
C VAL A 689 -14.03 -12.30 27.02
N PHE A 690 -14.94 -11.90 26.13
CA PHE A 690 -16.20 -12.55 25.89
C PHE A 690 -16.28 -12.99 24.43
N VAL A 691 -16.76 -14.22 24.22
CA VAL A 691 -17.06 -14.74 22.86
C VAL A 691 -18.55 -14.68 22.65
N GLU A 692 -18.97 -14.02 21.61
CA GLU A 692 -20.37 -13.84 21.21
C GLU A 692 -20.58 -14.30 19.76
N GLY A 693 -21.83 -14.36 19.32
CA GLY A 693 -22.18 -14.64 17.92
C GLY A 693 -22.77 -16.03 17.69
N PRO A 694 -23.10 -16.38 16.45
CA PRO A 694 -23.89 -17.57 16.14
C PRO A 694 -23.21 -18.87 16.52
N ASP A 695 -21.87 -18.93 16.42
CA ASP A 695 -21.08 -20.16 16.67
C ASP A 695 -20.23 -20.05 17.94
N ALA A 696 -20.54 -19.11 18.85
CA ALA A 696 -19.75 -18.83 20.06
C ALA A 696 -19.52 -20.07 20.92
N ALA A 697 -20.51 -20.94 21.05
CA ALA A 697 -20.40 -22.18 21.85
C ALA A 697 -19.35 -23.19 21.32
N GLY A 698 -18.97 -23.06 20.06
CA GLY A 698 -17.95 -23.89 19.38
C GLY A 698 -16.57 -23.28 19.33
N VAL A 699 -16.35 -22.09 19.93
CA VAL A 699 -15.08 -21.36 19.91
C VAL A 699 -14.53 -21.27 21.34
N VAL A 700 -13.27 -21.63 21.50
CA VAL A 700 -12.56 -21.55 22.79
C VAL A 700 -11.69 -20.29 22.80
N ALA A 701 -11.92 -19.37 23.75
CA ALA A 701 -11.02 -18.27 24.02
C ALA A 701 -10.24 -18.51 25.30
N ARG A 702 -8.90 -18.46 25.21
CA ARG A 702 -7.99 -18.61 26.36
C ARG A 702 -7.22 -17.30 26.57
N VAL A 703 -7.30 -16.79 27.79
CA VAL A 703 -6.51 -15.64 28.22
C VAL A 703 -5.35 -16.14 29.06
N ARG A 704 -4.13 -15.83 28.65
CA ARG A 704 -2.91 -16.01 29.45
C ARG A 704 -2.56 -14.65 30.04
N GLY A 705 -2.39 -14.57 31.35
CA GLY A 705 -2.13 -13.33 32.06
C GLY A 705 -1.05 -13.45 33.09
#